data_c495e2022366ab6b9d32676650d61275
#
_entry.id   c495e2022366ab6b9d32676650d61275
#
_cell.length_a   1.000
_cell.length_b   1.000
_cell.length_c   1.000
_cell.angle_alpha   90.00
_cell.angle_beta   90.00
_cell.angle_gamma   90.00
#
_symmetry.space_group_name_H-M   'P 1'
#
loop_
_entity.id
_entity.type
_entity.pdbx_description
1 polymer ?
#
loop_
_entity_poly.entity_id
_entity_poly.type
_entity_poly.pdbx_seq_one_letter_code
_entity_poly.pdbx_strand_id
1 'polypeptide(L)'
;MLAKEPPTLDRADHVIIVAYHLPLRVERAGDGYNIQWDDERGIDMSGMGLPTRITYVGCIELDVPDQMEQDRLERLLLQQYNSIVLFLDADLKERYYHRFCRQYLAPMMHNQMHVIQSTDPFQPDEWRAYCQVNQLFADKVLENYGNDGEGNEMIWVHDYHLMLAPSCIVRKMPLAKIGFFLHAPFPASDVWRTVAVRLELLRSLLNVDLVGFLLFEYARNFLTCCKRMLGLEYEFQKGGFLGVEYEGRHVHVQICTFGISPKQVDRWLKAPEFVVTPNAADVALFDVCSRPHRMPGHVLLGGLDYLDRLKGVAAKLLAWEALLRDYPHYRQGYTLVQVCVGARNRIALNTAPAVEAELRGIVARINATFPGSVHFEVRSHLTPIERLRLWCACSVLLVTALREAINVFPLEYVLARQLSMQPPGVLVLSEFTGFARVLNGCLRINPNSQTELVETLDTALQMQIEERAARAAKDFEHIMRCTNEAFAQRFLRELKATAAKTEGDFVRVGFGHAKFRLVGMGAGFKPLDSSSTIEAFQRASRRLLLLDWGGTLAPSVKAFYDQRDATGYALPRPVLDALAALSAHPSCDVMIMSGLSKDKVEAAFGAVPGLSLAVEHGFEYRLRSGEWRQPLKADDQWRSIAHSVMSMYATRTHGAFVQQKGSSILYDFTDSDPEFGAMSSKELQMSLQHVLADFPVVVRTGKGYVEACHKDINKGAMASLMLDLLEADGGGKVDFILCAGDDSTDELMFSALHAKRGKTDAGVFTVTVGRKPSEAERYLDDYREVVSLLELLCSIGFRAPGMALGTAGSETSGAGGGGMGRKMKAGLGSMSASYGNLAELG
;
A
#
# COMPACT_ATOMS: atom_id res chain seq x y z
N MET A 1 15.90 -4.99 25.21
CA MET A 1 15.57 -3.59 24.95
C MET A 1 14.15 -3.38 25.43
N LEU A 2 13.96 -2.59 26.48
CA LEU A 2 12.65 -2.13 26.92
C LEU A 2 12.03 -1.35 25.76
N ALA A 3 10.81 -1.70 25.36
CA ALA A 3 10.09 -0.96 24.34
C ALA A 3 10.02 0.50 24.79
N LYS A 4 10.58 1.42 24.01
CA LYS A 4 10.37 2.85 24.23
C LYS A 4 8.87 3.10 24.20
N GLU A 5 8.36 3.83 25.19
CA GLU A 5 6.97 4.26 25.16
C GLU A 5 6.69 4.96 23.84
N PRO A 6 5.51 4.69 23.22
CA PRO A 6 5.16 5.35 21.98
C PRO A 6 5.15 6.86 22.17
N PRO A 7 5.56 7.65 21.16
CA PRO A 7 5.65 9.10 21.27
C PRO A 7 4.27 9.68 21.60
N THR A 8 4.23 10.64 22.51
CA THR A 8 3.02 11.37 22.83
C THR A 8 2.70 12.40 21.75
N LEU A 9 1.41 12.63 21.51
CA LEU A 9 0.96 13.74 20.68
C LEU A 9 1.03 15.03 21.48
N ASP A 10 1.47 16.11 20.87
CA ASP A 10 1.59 17.41 21.52
C ASP A 10 1.05 18.56 20.65
N ARG A 11 1.13 19.80 21.15
CA ARG A 11 0.61 20.99 20.45
C ARG A 11 1.43 21.40 19.23
N ALA A 12 2.66 20.92 19.12
CA ALA A 12 3.52 21.16 17.96
C ALA A 12 3.18 20.23 16.80
N ASP A 13 2.41 19.15 17.04
CA ASP A 13 1.97 18.26 15.99
C ASP A 13 0.82 18.89 15.21
N HIS A 14 0.91 18.82 13.88
CA HIS A 14 -0.15 19.23 12.98
C HIS A 14 -0.67 18.02 12.19
N VAL A 15 -1.99 17.80 12.22
CA VAL A 15 -2.65 16.69 11.52
C VAL A 15 -3.52 17.24 10.41
N ILE A 16 -3.24 16.83 9.18
CA ILE A 16 -4.06 17.12 8.01
C ILE A 16 -4.94 15.91 7.73
N ILE A 17 -6.24 16.02 8.02
CA ILE A 17 -7.24 14.98 7.78
C ILE A 17 -7.81 15.16 6.39
N VAL A 18 -7.65 14.14 5.54
CA VAL A 18 -8.08 14.16 4.16
C VAL A 18 -9.21 13.14 3.98
N ALA A 19 -10.43 13.62 3.78
CA ALA A 19 -11.60 12.80 3.55
C ALA A 19 -12.43 13.37 2.40
N TYR A 20 -13.19 12.52 1.69
CA TYR A 20 -13.99 13.03 0.59
C TYR A 20 -15.00 14.09 1.04
N HIS A 21 -15.70 13.88 2.13
CA HIS A 21 -16.59 14.87 2.71
C HIS A 21 -15.93 15.60 3.88
N LEU A 22 -16.08 16.92 3.92
CA LEU A 22 -15.82 17.68 5.14
C LEU A 22 -16.85 17.30 6.23
N PRO A 23 -16.46 17.28 7.52
CA PRO A 23 -17.39 17.04 8.61
C PRO A 23 -18.25 18.27 8.92
N LEU A 24 -18.72 18.96 7.88
CA LEU A 24 -19.47 20.19 7.94
C LEU A 24 -20.75 20.09 7.12
N ARG A 25 -21.85 20.53 7.66
CA ARG A 25 -23.09 20.78 6.94
C ARG A 25 -23.16 22.25 6.58
N VAL A 26 -23.19 22.53 5.28
CA VAL A 26 -23.23 23.90 4.73
C VAL A 26 -24.54 24.07 3.97
N GLU A 27 -25.35 25.03 4.41
CA GLU A 27 -26.64 25.34 3.81
C GLU A 27 -26.72 26.84 3.44
N ARG A 28 -27.38 27.19 2.35
CA ARG A 28 -27.62 28.59 2.00
C ARG A 28 -28.65 29.20 2.97
N ALA A 29 -28.33 30.36 3.55
CA ALA A 29 -29.22 31.10 4.45
C ALA A 29 -29.23 32.59 4.06
N GLY A 30 -30.22 33.00 3.25
CA GLY A 30 -30.29 34.35 2.69
C GLY A 30 -29.06 34.66 1.83
N ASP A 31 -28.37 35.76 2.11
CA ASP A 31 -27.12 36.19 1.43
C ASP A 31 -25.84 35.54 2.02
N GLY A 32 -25.99 34.59 2.93
CA GLY A 32 -24.87 33.93 3.62
C GLY A 32 -25.03 32.42 3.70
N TYR A 33 -24.24 31.82 4.58
CA TYR A 33 -24.20 30.38 4.80
C TYR A 33 -24.45 30.05 6.26
N ASN A 34 -25.28 29.06 6.52
CA ASN A 34 -25.38 28.39 7.81
C ASN A 34 -24.43 27.20 7.79
N ILE A 35 -23.39 27.21 8.65
CA ILE A 35 -22.37 26.18 8.71
C ILE A 35 -22.36 25.59 10.10
N GLN A 36 -22.49 24.28 10.18
CA GLN A 36 -22.47 23.52 11.43
C GLN A 36 -21.62 22.26 11.28
N TRP A 37 -21.05 21.79 12.41
CA TRP A 37 -20.41 20.47 12.41
C TRP A 37 -21.44 19.39 12.17
N ASP A 38 -21.12 18.46 11.28
CA ASP A 38 -22.00 17.32 10.97
C ASP A 38 -21.61 16.11 11.83
N ASP A 39 -22.24 16.02 12.98
CA ASP A 39 -22.01 14.98 13.97
C ASP A 39 -22.29 13.55 13.42
N GLU A 40 -23.03 13.42 12.33
CA GLU A 40 -23.37 12.13 11.74
C GLU A 40 -22.27 11.57 10.86
N ARG A 41 -21.34 12.41 10.38
CA ARG A 41 -20.26 12.00 9.47
C ARG A 41 -19.06 11.34 10.16
N GLY A 42 -19.11 11.20 11.49
CA GLY A 42 -18.22 10.32 12.26
C GLY A 42 -16.73 10.72 12.32
N ILE A 43 -16.31 11.75 11.61
CA ILE A 43 -14.92 12.22 11.57
C ILE A 43 -14.80 13.60 12.24
N ASP A 44 -15.71 13.91 13.17
CA ASP A 44 -15.57 15.15 13.94
C ASP A 44 -14.40 15.01 14.94
N MET A 45 -13.22 15.46 14.48
CA MET A 45 -12.01 15.48 15.30
C MET A 45 -11.96 16.70 16.25
N SER A 46 -12.81 17.73 16.04
CA SER A 46 -12.82 18.92 16.87
C SER A 46 -13.29 18.66 18.30
N GLY A 47 -14.20 17.70 18.49
CA GLY A 47 -14.69 17.24 19.79
C GLY A 47 -13.80 16.19 20.48
N MET A 48 -12.74 15.70 19.85
CA MET A 48 -11.91 14.60 20.38
C MET A 48 -10.91 15.01 21.45
N GLY A 49 -10.74 16.29 21.73
CA GLY A 49 -9.84 16.77 22.78
C GLY A 49 -8.37 16.43 22.50
N LEU A 50 -8.00 16.23 21.24
CA LEU A 50 -6.62 16.00 20.84
C LEU A 50 -5.78 17.25 21.10
N PRO A 51 -4.56 17.14 21.63
CA PRO A 51 -3.70 18.30 21.90
C PRO A 51 -3.05 18.88 20.64
N THR A 52 -3.38 18.37 19.44
CA THR A 52 -2.78 18.68 18.15
C THR A 52 -3.60 19.74 17.40
N ARG A 53 -2.95 20.47 16.50
CA ARG A 53 -3.63 21.29 15.50
C ARG A 53 -4.20 20.38 14.40
N ILE A 54 -5.45 20.61 13.99
CA ILE A 54 -6.13 19.81 12.97
C ILE A 54 -6.56 20.71 11.82
N THR A 55 -6.30 20.28 10.60
CA THR A 55 -6.82 20.88 9.37
C THR A 55 -7.55 19.80 8.57
N TYR A 56 -8.77 20.10 8.12
CA TYR A 56 -9.56 19.20 7.30
C TYR A 56 -9.44 19.56 5.82
N VAL A 57 -9.35 18.56 4.95
CA VAL A 57 -9.39 18.72 3.49
C VAL A 57 -10.50 17.83 2.93
N GLY A 58 -11.47 18.43 2.24
CA GLY A 58 -12.60 17.66 1.71
C GLY A 58 -13.54 18.46 0.83
N CYS A 59 -14.59 17.81 0.34
CA CYS A 59 -15.68 18.42 -0.42
C CYS A 59 -16.88 18.71 0.48
N ILE A 60 -17.72 19.66 0.06
CA ILE A 60 -19.04 19.91 0.66
C ILE A 60 -20.13 19.38 -0.27
N GLU A 61 -21.33 19.17 0.26
CA GLU A 61 -22.47 18.72 -0.54
C GLU A 61 -23.10 19.84 -1.37
N LEU A 62 -22.99 21.09 -0.88
CA LEU A 62 -23.53 22.26 -1.53
C LEU A 62 -22.82 22.51 -2.87
N ASP A 63 -23.62 22.64 -3.92
CA ASP A 63 -23.11 23.01 -5.24
C ASP A 63 -23.01 24.55 -5.34
N VAL A 64 -21.80 25.05 -5.62
CA VAL A 64 -21.47 26.47 -5.70
C VAL A 64 -20.79 26.74 -7.06
N PRO A 65 -21.57 27.11 -8.08
CA PRO A 65 -21.05 27.27 -9.45
C PRO A 65 -20.21 28.57 -9.65
N ASP A 66 -20.44 29.60 -8.86
CA ASP A 66 -19.75 30.89 -9.00
C ASP A 66 -18.39 30.89 -8.31
N GLN A 67 -17.34 31.25 -9.03
CA GLN A 67 -15.95 31.27 -8.53
C GLN A 67 -15.76 32.27 -7.38
N MET A 68 -16.41 33.43 -7.44
CA MET A 68 -16.29 34.44 -6.36
C MET A 68 -16.95 33.95 -5.06
N GLU A 69 -18.06 33.22 -5.16
CA GLU A 69 -18.71 32.57 -4.02
C GLU A 69 -17.85 31.43 -3.49
N GLN A 70 -17.20 30.62 -4.36
CA GLN A 70 -16.27 29.58 -3.95
C GLN A 70 -15.10 30.18 -3.15
N ASP A 71 -14.45 31.22 -3.65
CA ASP A 71 -13.33 31.91 -2.97
C ASP A 71 -13.75 32.54 -1.62
N ARG A 72 -14.98 33.03 -1.52
CA ARG A 72 -15.56 33.56 -0.26
C ARG A 72 -15.77 32.44 0.74
N LEU A 73 -16.36 31.34 0.31
CA LEU A 73 -16.70 30.20 1.16
C LEU A 73 -15.42 29.48 1.61
N GLU A 74 -14.42 29.30 0.73
CA GLU A 74 -13.11 28.71 1.06
C GLU A 74 -12.43 29.50 2.19
N ARG A 75 -12.37 30.83 2.07
CA ARG A 75 -11.81 31.69 3.12
C ARG A 75 -12.55 31.58 4.44
N LEU A 76 -13.89 31.53 4.42
CA LEU A 76 -14.73 31.41 5.60
C LEU A 76 -14.54 30.05 6.29
N LEU A 77 -14.51 28.95 5.54
CA LEU A 77 -14.29 27.61 6.06
C LEU A 77 -12.90 27.44 6.65
N LEU A 78 -11.88 28.01 6.01
CA LEU A 78 -10.52 27.96 6.50
C LEU A 78 -10.36 28.76 7.81
N GLN A 79 -10.92 29.99 7.87
CA GLN A 79 -10.76 30.87 9.04
C GLN A 79 -11.55 30.39 10.26
N GLN A 80 -12.78 29.89 10.07
CA GLN A 80 -13.67 29.54 11.20
C GLN A 80 -13.60 28.06 11.60
N TYR A 81 -13.30 27.16 10.63
CA TYR A 81 -13.38 25.73 10.86
C TYR A 81 -12.09 24.98 10.57
N ASN A 82 -11.00 25.69 10.25
CA ASN A 82 -9.73 25.06 9.81
C ASN A 82 -9.94 24.02 8.68
N SER A 83 -10.86 24.32 7.77
CA SER A 83 -11.29 23.38 6.73
C SER A 83 -10.99 23.92 5.35
N ILE A 84 -10.30 23.15 4.56
CA ILE A 84 -9.94 23.43 3.17
C ILE A 84 -10.93 22.69 2.29
N VAL A 85 -11.69 23.44 1.50
CA VAL A 85 -12.71 22.88 0.63
C VAL A 85 -12.19 22.66 -0.78
N LEU A 86 -12.57 21.55 -1.38
CA LEU A 86 -12.36 21.26 -2.80
C LEU A 86 -13.72 21.27 -3.51
N PHE A 87 -13.88 22.14 -4.49
CA PHE A 87 -15.06 22.19 -5.33
C PHE A 87 -14.84 21.32 -6.57
N LEU A 88 -15.77 20.42 -6.83
CA LEU A 88 -15.79 19.56 -8.01
C LEU A 88 -16.96 19.96 -8.91
N ASP A 89 -16.73 20.05 -10.21
CA ASP A 89 -17.83 20.22 -11.14
C ASP A 89 -18.78 19.00 -11.13
N ALA A 90 -20.04 19.25 -11.54
CA ALA A 90 -21.10 18.24 -11.42
C ALA A 90 -20.81 16.97 -12.26
N ASP A 91 -20.19 17.09 -13.43
CA ASP A 91 -19.86 15.96 -14.29
C ASP A 91 -18.70 15.13 -13.70
N LEU A 92 -17.65 15.80 -13.23
CA LEU A 92 -16.54 15.14 -12.55
C LEU A 92 -17.02 14.42 -11.29
N LYS A 93 -17.88 15.06 -10.48
CA LYS A 93 -18.48 14.47 -9.27
C LYS A 93 -19.35 13.25 -9.62
N GLU A 94 -20.14 13.32 -10.70
CA GLU A 94 -20.97 12.19 -11.17
C GLU A 94 -20.08 10.99 -11.54
N ARG A 95 -19.08 11.17 -12.41
CA ARG A 95 -18.19 10.08 -12.87
C ARG A 95 -17.33 9.52 -11.74
N TYR A 96 -16.78 10.35 -10.88
CA TYR A 96 -15.95 9.95 -9.78
C TYR A 96 -16.73 9.33 -8.64
N TYR A 97 -17.63 10.12 -8.00
CA TYR A 97 -18.25 9.71 -6.73
C TYR A 97 -19.42 8.75 -6.95
N HIS A 98 -20.38 9.14 -7.80
CA HIS A 98 -21.60 8.34 -7.96
C HIS A 98 -21.34 7.07 -8.76
N ARG A 99 -20.53 7.13 -9.82
CA ARG A 99 -20.26 5.96 -10.66
C ARG A 99 -19.07 5.15 -10.14
N PHE A 100 -17.83 5.66 -10.24
CA PHE A 100 -16.67 4.85 -9.88
C PHE A 100 -16.67 4.44 -8.42
N CYS A 101 -16.80 5.39 -7.47
CA CYS A 101 -16.73 5.06 -6.05
C CYS A 101 -17.94 4.25 -5.57
N ARG A 102 -19.17 4.70 -5.89
CA ARG A 102 -20.39 4.11 -5.32
C ARG A 102 -20.98 2.95 -6.12
N GLN A 103 -20.86 2.94 -7.45
CA GLN A 103 -21.48 1.88 -8.28
C GLN A 103 -20.46 0.79 -8.65
N TYR A 104 -19.16 1.10 -8.75
CA TYR A 104 -18.13 0.11 -9.07
C TYR A 104 -17.35 -0.34 -7.83
N LEU A 105 -16.66 0.57 -7.14
CA LEU A 105 -15.71 0.19 -6.09
C LEU A 105 -16.40 -0.25 -4.78
N ALA A 106 -17.45 0.46 -4.32
CA ALA A 106 -18.14 0.12 -3.07
C ALA A 106 -18.78 -1.28 -3.10
N PRO A 107 -19.48 -1.74 -4.16
CA PRO A 107 -19.95 -3.11 -4.23
C PRO A 107 -18.84 -4.15 -4.19
N MET A 108 -17.69 -3.90 -4.84
CA MET A 108 -16.53 -4.79 -4.77
C MET A 108 -15.99 -4.88 -3.34
N MET A 109 -15.82 -3.74 -2.65
CA MET A 109 -15.36 -3.71 -1.26
C MET A 109 -16.30 -4.48 -0.32
N HIS A 110 -17.61 -4.44 -0.58
CA HIS A 110 -18.62 -5.10 0.25
C HIS A 110 -18.98 -6.53 -0.21
N ASN A 111 -18.25 -7.15 -1.15
CA ASN A 111 -18.56 -8.44 -1.75
C ASN A 111 -19.95 -8.51 -2.40
N GLN A 112 -20.40 -7.44 -3.03
CA GLN A 112 -21.73 -7.29 -3.61
C GLN A 112 -21.70 -7.28 -5.14
N MET A 113 -20.91 -8.13 -5.75
CA MET A 113 -20.74 -8.19 -7.21
C MET A 113 -22.05 -8.40 -7.98
N HIS A 114 -23.03 -9.08 -7.37
CA HIS A 114 -24.37 -9.27 -7.97
C HIS A 114 -25.17 -7.99 -8.11
N VAL A 115 -24.79 -6.91 -7.43
CA VAL A 115 -25.43 -5.58 -7.54
C VAL A 115 -24.94 -4.83 -8.78
N ILE A 116 -23.81 -5.22 -9.33
CA ILE A 116 -23.25 -4.62 -10.54
C ILE A 116 -24.05 -5.15 -11.74
N GLN A 117 -24.95 -4.33 -12.25
CA GLN A 117 -25.88 -4.72 -13.32
C GLN A 117 -25.33 -4.47 -14.74
N SER A 118 -24.17 -3.86 -14.88
CA SER A 118 -23.55 -3.55 -16.16
C SER A 118 -22.82 -4.77 -16.74
N THR A 119 -22.94 -4.97 -18.05
CA THR A 119 -22.12 -5.95 -18.80
C THR A 119 -20.65 -5.54 -18.88
N ASP A 120 -20.36 -4.25 -18.75
CA ASP A 120 -19.03 -3.68 -18.65
C ASP A 120 -18.97 -2.76 -17.42
N PRO A 121 -18.64 -3.34 -16.24
CA PRO A 121 -18.68 -2.59 -14.99
C PRO A 121 -17.54 -1.58 -14.84
N PHE A 122 -16.43 -1.72 -15.59
CA PHE A 122 -15.29 -0.84 -15.54
C PHE A 122 -15.27 0.11 -16.73
N GLN A 123 -15.40 1.41 -16.46
CA GLN A 123 -15.33 2.46 -17.47
C GLN A 123 -14.04 3.27 -17.33
N PRO A 124 -13.18 3.34 -18.38
CA PRO A 124 -11.91 4.08 -18.31
C PRO A 124 -12.07 5.57 -17.99
N ASP A 125 -13.19 6.18 -18.39
CA ASP A 125 -13.47 7.60 -18.12
C ASP A 125 -13.76 7.86 -16.63
N GLU A 126 -14.45 6.94 -15.99
CA GLU A 126 -14.74 6.98 -14.56
C GLU A 126 -13.44 6.78 -13.74
N TRP A 127 -12.57 5.87 -14.21
CA TRP A 127 -11.24 5.71 -13.63
C TRP A 127 -10.37 6.96 -13.79
N ARG A 128 -10.40 7.60 -14.97
CA ARG A 128 -9.68 8.87 -15.17
C ARG A 128 -10.19 9.96 -14.23
N ALA A 129 -11.50 10.05 -14.03
CA ALA A 129 -12.10 10.97 -13.06
C ALA A 129 -11.62 10.66 -11.63
N TYR A 130 -11.53 9.37 -11.25
CA TYR A 130 -10.99 8.96 -9.95
C TYR A 130 -9.52 9.37 -9.78
N CYS A 131 -8.69 9.17 -10.78
CA CYS A 131 -7.29 9.61 -10.76
C CYS A 131 -7.19 11.14 -10.66
N GLN A 132 -7.99 11.88 -11.42
CA GLN A 132 -8.01 13.35 -11.42
C GLN A 132 -8.40 13.91 -10.05
N VAL A 133 -9.47 13.41 -9.44
CA VAL A 133 -9.92 13.90 -8.13
C VAL A 133 -8.89 13.58 -7.05
N ASN A 134 -8.33 12.37 -7.03
CA ASN A 134 -7.25 12.03 -6.09
C ASN A 134 -6.01 12.92 -6.25
N GLN A 135 -5.69 13.34 -7.49
CA GLN A 135 -4.61 14.29 -7.74
C GLN A 135 -4.96 15.69 -7.21
N LEU A 136 -6.20 16.17 -7.42
CA LEU A 136 -6.66 17.46 -6.89
C LEU A 136 -6.60 17.51 -5.35
N PHE A 137 -7.02 16.43 -4.67
CA PHE A 137 -6.88 16.30 -3.22
C PHE A 137 -5.41 16.36 -2.78
N ALA A 138 -4.54 15.62 -3.47
CA ALA A 138 -3.11 15.63 -3.18
C ALA A 138 -2.51 17.02 -3.37
N ASP A 139 -2.88 17.75 -4.41
CA ASP A 139 -2.40 19.10 -4.68
C ASP A 139 -2.84 20.08 -3.59
N LYS A 140 -4.11 20.03 -3.17
CA LYS A 140 -4.62 20.84 -2.06
C LYS A 140 -3.91 20.55 -0.73
N VAL A 141 -3.60 19.30 -0.44
CA VAL A 141 -2.80 18.91 0.73
C VAL A 141 -1.40 19.49 0.65
N LEU A 142 -0.74 19.37 -0.51
CA LEU A 142 0.63 19.84 -0.72
C LEU A 142 0.77 21.38 -0.70
N GLU A 143 -0.25 22.11 -1.11
CA GLU A 143 -0.32 23.57 -0.99
C GLU A 143 -0.26 24.05 0.47
N ASN A 144 -0.70 23.19 1.41
CA ASN A 144 -0.82 23.53 2.82
C ASN A 144 0.16 22.77 3.73
N TYR A 145 0.95 21.85 3.18
CA TYR A 145 1.96 21.09 3.89
C TYR A 145 3.32 21.82 3.89
N GLY A 146 4.00 21.83 5.03
CA GLY A 146 5.33 22.44 5.16
C GLY A 146 5.31 23.95 5.40
N ASN A 147 4.15 24.58 5.51
CA ASN A 147 4.04 26.03 5.71
C ASN A 147 4.44 26.47 7.13
N ASP A 148 4.37 25.59 8.12
CA ASP A 148 4.62 25.92 9.53
C ASP A 148 6.10 25.75 9.92
N GLY A 149 6.97 25.19 9.06
CA GLY A 149 8.43 25.12 9.26
C GLY A 149 8.90 24.19 10.39
N GLU A 150 8.00 23.54 11.15
CA GLU A 150 8.33 22.74 12.33
C GLU A 150 8.51 21.23 12.06
N GLY A 151 8.19 20.74 10.86
CA GLY A 151 8.47 19.35 10.43
C GLY A 151 7.63 18.25 11.10
N ASN A 152 6.65 18.58 11.93
CA ASN A 152 5.83 17.64 12.69
C ASN A 152 4.43 17.42 12.07
N GLU A 153 4.32 17.58 10.76
CA GLU A 153 3.06 17.41 10.06
C GLU A 153 2.80 15.94 9.73
N MET A 154 1.56 15.50 9.93
CA MET A 154 1.07 14.17 9.60
C MET A 154 -0.16 14.27 8.71
N ILE A 155 -0.19 13.52 7.62
CA ILE A 155 -1.32 13.45 6.70
C ILE A 155 -2.09 12.17 7.00
N TRP A 156 -3.39 12.29 7.26
CA TRP A 156 -4.27 11.15 7.54
C TRP A 156 -5.38 11.06 6.49
N VAL A 157 -5.22 10.13 5.56
CA VAL A 157 -6.15 9.93 4.44
C VAL A 157 -7.20 8.89 4.79
N HIS A 158 -8.46 9.17 4.49
CA HIS A 158 -9.58 8.31 4.84
C HIS A 158 -10.30 7.73 3.63
N ASP A 159 -10.58 6.43 3.74
CA ASP A 159 -11.53 5.64 2.98
C ASP A 159 -11.19 5.41 1.50
N TYR A 160 -11.96 4.48 0.87
CA TYR A 160 -11.74 4.01 -0.50
C TYR A 160 -11.92 5.08 -1.59
N HIS A 161 -12.48 6.22 -1.24
CA HIS A 161 -12.59 7.37 -2.15
C HIS A 161 -11.22 7.94 -2.56
N LEU A 162 -10.23 7.83 -1.70
CA LEU A 162 -8.94 8.51 -1.84
C LEU A 162 -7.74 7.54 -1.81
N MET A 163 -7.91 6.30 -2.30
CA MET A 163 -6.84 5.29 -2.26
C MET A 163 -5.61 5.65 -3.13
N LEU A 164 -5.74 6.54 -4.12
CA LEU A 164 -4.60 7.00 -4.94
C LEU A 164 -3.91 8.25 -4.39
N ALA A 165 -4.55 8.99 -3.51
CA ALA A 165 -3.99 10.22 -2.94
C ALA A 165 -2.60 10.02 -2.29
N PRO A 166 -2.32 8.94 -1.54
CA PRO A 166 -0.99 8.69 -0.99
C PRO A 166 0.11 8.66 -2.05
N SER A 167 -0.11 7.97 -3.17
CA SER A 167 0.88 7.90 -4.24
C SER A 167 1.10 9.27 -4.92
N CYS A 168 0.06 10.07 -5.04
CA CYS A 168 0.16 11.43 -5.58
C CYS A 168 0.96 12.36 -4.65
N ILE A 169 0.76 12.25 -3.33
CA ILE A 169 1.47 13.04 -2.32
C ILE A 169 2.95 12.65 -2.28
N VAL A 170 3.26 11.36 -2.12
CA VAL A 170 4.64 10.85 -1.99
C VAL A 170 5.48 11.17 -3.23
N ARG A 171 4.90 11.26 -4.41
CA ARG A 171 5.61 11.65 -5.64
C ARG A 171 6.20 13.06 -5.58
N LYS A 172 5.53 14.00 -4.91
CA LYS A 172 6.00 15.37 -4.75
C LYS A 172 6.76 15.57 -3.43
N MET A 173 6.33 14.85 -2.37
CA MET A 173 6.95 14.91 -1.04
C MET A 173 7.27 13.51 -0.51
N PRO A 174 8.43 12.94 -0.83
CA PRO A 174 8.81 11.57 -0.47
C PRO A 174 8.90 11.30 1.03
N LEU A 175 9.12 12.33 1.84
CA LEU A 175 9.26 12.24 3.31
C LEU A 175 7.97 12.60 4.06
N ALA A 176 6.85 12.82 3.35
CA ALA A 176 5.58 13.10 4.00
C ALA A 176 5.15 11.90 4.86
N LYS A 177 4.78 12.17 6.11
CA LYS A 177 4.27 11.17 7.07
C LYS A 177 2.80 10.91 6.76
N ILE A 178 2.50 9.77 6.15
CA ILE A 178 1.16 9.47 5.64
C ILE A 178 0.60 8.24 6.34
N GLY A 179 -0.58 8.40 6.94
CA GLY A 179 -1.44 7.33 7.39
C GLY A 179 -2.67 7.21 6.50
N PHE A 180 -3.12 6.00 6.26
CA PHE A 180 -4.36 5.72 5.53
C PHE A 180 -5.28 4.84 6.38
N PHE A 181 -6.56 5.18 6.49
CA PHE A 181 -7.54 4.36 7.21
C PHE A 181 -8.72 4.00 6.31
N LEU A 182 -8.99 2.70 6.17
CA LEU A 182 -10.11 2.19 5.40
C LEU A 182 -11.31 1.92 6.31
N HIS A 183 -12.40 2.67 6.09
CA HIS A 183 -13.66 2.49 6.81
C HIS A 183 -14.58 1.41 6.20
N ALA A 184 -14.33 1.05 4.94
CA ALA A 184 -15.01 -0.05 4.25
C ALA A 184 -14.35 -1.41 4.53
N PRO A 185 -15.06 -2.54 4.35
CA PRO A 185 -14.44 -3.85 4.40
C PRO A 185 -13.38 -3.97 3.29
N PHE A 186 -12.25 -4.63 3.58
CA PHE A 186 -11.36 -5.05 2.50
C PHE A 186 -11.74 -6.47 2.08
N PRO A 187 -12.08 -6.70 0.79
CA PRO A 187 -12.61 -7.98 0.34
C PRO A 187 -11.54 -9.07 0.29
N ALA A 188 -11.98 -10.33 0.20
CA ALA A 188 -11.07 -11.46 -0.03
C ALA A 188 -10.33 -11.30 -1.38
N SER A 189 -9.15 -11.93 -1.50
CA SER A 189 -8.30 -11.81 -2.69
C SER A 189 -8.99 -12.22 -4.00
N ASP A 190 -9.93 -13.17 -3.94
CA ASP A 190 -10.64 -13.63 -5.12
C ASP A 190 -11.59 -12.56 -5.67
N VAL A 191 -12.25 -11.81 -4.77
CA VAL A 191 -13.06 -10.65 -5.15
C VAL A 191 -12.17 -9.48 -5.60
N TRP A 192 -11.11 -9.18 -4.85
CA TRP A 192 -10.20 -8.09 -5.21
C TRP A 192 -9.54 -8.32 -6.58
N ARG A 193 -9.30 -9.58 -6.96
CA ARG A 193 -8.76 -9.95 -8.28
C ARG A 193 -9.65 -9.49 -9.44
N THR A 194 -10.95 -9.33 -9.23
CA THR A 194 -11.89 -8.87 -10.27
C THR A 194 -11.84 -7.35 -10.49
N VAL A 195 -11.22 -6.59 -9.58
CA VAL A 195 -11.03 -5.14 -9.75
C VAL A 195 -9.99 -4.88 -10.84
N ALA A 196 -10.38 -4.19 -11.91
CA ALA A 196 -9.51 -3.95 -13.07
C ALA A 196 -8.21 -3.22 -12.68
N VAL A 197 -8.29 -2.25 -11.78
CA VAL A 197 -7.19 -1.38 -11.33
C VAL A 197 -6.62 -1.80 -9.96
N ARG A 198 -6.73 -3.07 -9.63
CA ARG A 198 -6.33 -3.63 -8.32
C ARG A 198 -4.87 -3.39 -7.95
N LEU A 199 -3.96 -3.44 -8.93
CA LEU A 199 -2.53 -3.29 -8.67
C LEU A 199 -2.15 -1.84 -8.37
N GLU A 200 -2.76 -0.90 -9.09
CA GLU A 200 -2.58 0.54 -8.90
C GLU A 200 -3.03 0.95 -7.51
N LEU A 201 -4.20 0.48 -7.09
CA LEU A 201 -4.75 0.77 -5.76
C LEU A 201 -3.90 0.15 -4.64
N LEU A 202 -3.49 -1.13 -4.76
CA LEU A 202 -2.62 -1.78 -3.78
C LEU A 202 -1.27 -1.07 -3.64
N ARG A 203 -0.63 -0.75 -4.77
CA ARG A 203 0.66 -0.04 -4.75
C ARG A 203 0.55 1.34 -4.12
N SER A 204 -0.57 2.03 -4.34
CA SER A 204 -0.79 3.32 -3.71
C SER A 204 -0.95 3.20 -2.19
N LEU A 205 -1.69 2.21 -1.71
CA LEU A 205 -1.79 1.94 -0.28
C LEU A 205 -0.46 1.52 0.36
N LEU A 206 0.47 0.97 -0.41
CA LEU A 206 1.82 0.65 0.08
C LEU A 206 2.78 1.86 0.07
N ASN A 207 2.33 3.03 -0.36
CA ASN A 207 3.10 4.26 -0.29
C ASN A 207 2.90 5.06 1.00
N VAL A 208 2.13 4.54 1.95
CA VAL A 208 1.95 5.15 3.27
C VAL A 208 2.89 4.53 4.31
N ASP A 209 3.01 5.17 5.47
CA ASP A 209 3.77 4.64 6.61
C ASP A 209 2.90 3.71 7.46
N LEU A 210 1.58 3.98 7.52
CA LEU A 210 0.62 3.23 8.32
C LEU A 210 -0.70 3.03 7.57
N VAL A 211 -1.13 1.77 7.40
CA VAL A 211 -2.46 1.41 6.89
C VAL A 211 -3.32 0.89 8.04
N GLY A 212 -4.48 1.50 8.25
CA GLY A 212 -5.42 1.11 9.29
C GLY A 212 -6.66 0.40 8.75
N PHE A 213 -7.09 -0.63 9.48
CA PHE A 213 -8.32 -1.38 9.22
C PHE A 213 -9.16 -1.52 10.47
N LEU A 214 -10.48 -1.62 10.29
CA LEU A 214 -11.42 -1.79 11.39
C LEU A 214 -11.28 -3.15 12.07
N LEU A 215 -11.11 -4.22 11.29
CA LEU A 215 -11.05 -5.60 11.76
C LEU A 215 -9.80 -6.32 11.25
N PHE A 216 -9.34 -7.31 12.02
CA PHE A 216 -8.22 -8.18 11.62
C PHE A 216 -8.49 -8.91 10.29
N GLU A 217 -9.74 -9.31 10.04
CA GLU A 217 -10.14 -9.95 8.79
C GLU A 217 -9.82 -9.08 7.57
N TYR A 218 -10.08 -7.78 7.65
CA TYR A 218 -9.81 -6.84 6.56
C TYR A 218 -8.30 -6.64 6.35
N ALA A 219 -7.55 -6.51 7.44
CA ALA A 219 -6.09 -6.45 7.39
C ALA A 219 -5.49 -7.72 6.78
N ARG A 220 -5.96 -8.91 7.19
CA ARG A 220 -5.54 -10.19 6.63
C ARG A 220 -5.83 -10.30 5.14
N ASN A 221 -7.01 -9.86 4.70
CA ASN A 221 -7.38 -9.87 3.29
C ASN A 221 -6.47 -8.95 2.47
N PHE A 222 -6.17 -7.76 2.98
CA PHE A 222 -5.21 -6.83 2.36
C PHE A 222 -3.81 -7.46 2.22
N LEU A 223 -3.29 -8.04 3.31
CA LEU A 223 -1.98 -8.70 3.31
C LEU A 223 -1.95 -9.89 2.35
N THR A 224 -3.02 -10.67 2.30
CA THR A 224 -3.17 -11.77 1.34
C THR A 224 -3.16 -11.26 -0.10
N CYS A 225 -3.82 -10.13 -0.39
CA CYS A 225 -3.76 -9.50 -1.71
C CYS A 225 -2.35 -9.00 -2.05
N CYS A 226 -1.63 -8.40 -1.12
CA CYS A 226 -0.24 -8.00 -1.30
C CYS A 226 0.66 -9.19 -1.64
N LYS A 227 0.48 -10.30 -0.91
CA LYS A 227 1.22 -11.54 -1.16
C LYS A 227 0.90 -12.15 -2.53
N ARG A 228 -0.39 -12.35 -2.84
CA ARG A 228 -0.83 -13.05 -4.06
C ARG A 228 -0.60 -12.23 -5.34
N MET A 229 -0.75 -10.91 -5.29
CA MET A 229 -0.73 -10.07 -6.49
C MET A 229 0.57 -9.31 -6.70
N LEU A 230 1.29 -9.01 -5.62
CA LEU A 230 2.56 -8.28 -5.67
C LEU A 230 3.76 -9.15 -5.28
N GLY A 231 3.53 -10.38 -4.80
CA GLY A 231 4.59 -11.30 -4.35
C GLY A 231 5.29 -10.81 -3.08
N LEU A 232 4.63 -10.01 -2.25
CA LEU A 232 5.20 -9.46 -1.03
C LEU A 232 4.94 -10.39 0.15
N GLU A 233 5.98 -10.61 0.95
CA GLU A 233 5.82 -11.32 2.22
C GLU A 233 5.41 -10.32 3.31
N TYR A 234 4.57 -10.77 4.23
CA TYR A 234 4.23 -10.00 5.42
C TYR A 234 4.86 -10.64 6.66
N GLU A 235 5.27 -9.81 7.59
CA GLU A 235 5.96 -10.23 8.80
C GLU A 235 5.16 -9.90 10.05
N PHE A 236 5.14 -10.89 10.96
CA PHE A 236 4.77 -10.67 12.36
C PHE A 236 6.06 -10.53 13.16
N GLN A 237 6.43 -9.32 13.52
CA GLN A 237 7.60 -9.11 14.38
C GLN A 237 7.25 -9.30 15.86
N LYS A 238 8.23 -9.72 16.65
CA LYS A 238 8.13 -9.78 18.11
C LYS A 238 7.79 -8.38 18.65
N GLY A 239 6.66 -8.26 19.36
CA GLY A 239 6.13 -6.99 19.83
C GLY A 239 4.79 -6.59 19.19
N GLY A 240 4.18 -7.47 18.37
CA GLY A 240 2.85 -7.24 17.77
C GLY A 240 2.87 -6.42 16.50
N PHE A 241 4.04 -6.19 15.90
CA PHE A 241 4.16 -5.52 14.63
C PHE A 241 3.60 -6.40 13.51
N LEU A 242 2.70 -5.84 12.74
CA LEU A 242 2.16 -6.42 11.51
C LEU A 242 2.47 -5.46 10.37
N GLY A 243 3.10 -5.93 9.32
CA GLY A 243 3.43 -5.08 8.18
C GLY A 243 3.95 -5.82 6.98
N VAL A 244 4.22 -5.05 5.93
CA VAL A 244 4.74 -5.51 4.64
C VAL A 244 5.99 -4.70 4.30
N GLU A 245 7.04 -5.39 3.90
CA GLU A 245 8.18 -4.72 3.29
C GLU A 245 7.87 -4.46 1.80
N TYR A 246 7.90 -3.20 1.41
CA TYR A 246 7.66 -2.78 0.05
C TYR A 246 8.71 -1.77 -0.41
N GLU A 247 9.51 -2.16 -1.40
CA GLU A 247 10.55 -1.31 -2.01
C GLU A 247 11.52 -0.67 -0.99
N GLY A 248 11.96 -1.46 0.01
CA GLY A 248 12.90 -1.02 1.06
C GLY A 248 12.25 -0.21 2.18
N ARG A 249 10.92 -0.11 2.22
CA ARG A 249 10.15 0.51 3.30
C ARG A 249 9.31 -0.53 4.04
N HIS A 250 9.17 -0.33 5.34
CA HIS A 250 8.22 -1.08 6.15
C HIS A 250 6.89 -0.34 6.22
N VAL A 251 5.86 -0.88 5.60
CA VAL A 251 4.48 -0.38 5.69
C VAL A 251 3.79 -1.07 6.86
N HIS A 252 3.45 -0.30 7.88
CA HIS A 252 2.81 -0.82 9.08
C HIS A 252 1.31 -1.04 8.83
N VAL A 253 0.76 -2.11 9.38
CA VAL A 253 -0.68 -2.42 9.34
C VAL A 253 -1.24 -2.42 10.74
N GLN A 254 -2.21 -1.56 11.01
CA GLN A 254 -2.87 -1.42 12.30
C GLN A 254 -4.33 -1.87 12.23
N ILE A 255 -4.79 -2.53 13.29
CA ILE A 255 -6.20 -2.86 13.50
C ILE A 255 -6.70 -1.96 14.61
N CYS A 256 -7.66 -1.11 14.29
CA CYS A 256 -8.17 -0.12 15.23
C CYS A 256 -9.70 -0.01 15.09
N THR A 257 -10.40 -0.32 16.16
CA THR A 257 -11.86 -0.23 16.18
C THR A 257 -12.28 1.22 16.35
N PHE A 258 -13.12 1.68 15.45
CA PHE A 258 -13.76 2.99 15.51
C PHE A 258 -14.85 2.98 16.57
N GLY A 259 -15.05 4.10 17.27
CA GLY A 259 -16.08 4.26 18.29
C GLY A 259 -16.89 5.54 18.11
N ILE A 260 -17.75 5.81 19.04
CA ILE A 260 -18.54 7.06 19.13
C ILE A 260 -18.14 7.86 20.36
N SER A 261 -18.55 9.13 20.43
CA SER A 261 -18.28 9.99 21.58
C SER A 261 -19.34 9.84 22.67
N PRO A 262 -19.02 9.26 23.85
CA PRO A 262 -19.96 9.21 24.95
C PRO A 262 -20.40 10.59 25.45
N LYS A 263 -19.49 11.57 25.39
CA LYS A 263 -19.77 12.96 25.76
C LYS A 263 -20.84 13.60 24.87
N GLN A 264 -20.84 13.25 23.61
CA GLN A 264 -21.80 13.75 22.64
C GLN A 264 -23.17 13.14 22.84
N VAL A 265 -23.25 11.82 23.06
CA VAL A 265 -24.51 11.14 23.38
C VAL A 265 -25.12 11.70 24.71
N ASP A 266 -24.29 11.90 25.72
CA ASP A 266 -24.73 12.51 27.00
C ASP A 266 -25.27 13.95 26.79
N ARG A 267 -24.63 14.77 25.94
CA ARG A 267 -25.08 16.10 25.55
C ARG A 267 -26.47 16.06 24.89
N TRP A 268 -26.68 15.15 23.94
CA TRP A 268 -27.97 14.98 23.28
C TRP A 268 -29.07 14.50 24.24
N LEU A 269 -28.77 13.62 25.19
CA LEU A 269 -29.72 13.17 26.21
C LEU A 269 -30.12 14.30 27.17
N LYS A 270 -29.25 15.27 27.38
CA LYS A 270 -29.48 16.45 28.23
C LYS A 270 -30.08 17.64 27.48
N ALA A 271 -30.20 17.55 26.15
CA ALA A 271 -30.73 18.64 25.34
C ALA A 271 -32.22 18.91 25.71
N PRO A 272 -32.66 20.19 25.76
CA PRO A 272 -34.05 20.52 26.03
C PRO A 272 -35.05 19.82 25.12
N GLU A 273 -34.68 19.64 23.84
CA GLU A 273 -35.50 19.01 22.83
C GLU A 273 -35.75 17.51 23.12
N PHE A 274 -34.90 16.87 23.91
CA PHE A 274 -35.10 15.47 24.29
C PHE A 274 -36.32 15.32 25.23
N VAL A 275 -36.60 16.30 26.06
CA VAL A 275 -37.69 16.30 27.08
C VAL A 275 -38.97 16.86 26.52
N VAL A 276 -38.91 17.82 25.58
CA VAL A 276 -40.07 18.53 25.03
C VAL A 276 -40.83 17.67 24.03
N THR A 277 -42.14 17.76 24.00
CA THR A 277 -42.99 17.06 23.00
C THR A 277 -42.66 17.52 21.59
N PRO A 278 -42.50 16.58 20.64
CA PRO A 278 -42.12 16.90 19.27
C PRO A 278 -43.20 17.65 18.48
N ASN A 279 -42.78 18.28 17.37
CA ASN A 279 -43.66 18.90 16.39
C ASN A 279 -44.62 17.90 15.73
N ALA A 280 -45.71 18.38 15.13
CA ALA A 280 -46.77 17.52 14.59
C ALA A 280 -46.34 16.40 13.63
N ALA A 281 -45.18 16.52 12.96
CA ALA A 281 -44.65 15.49 12.07
C ALA A 281 -44.05 14.27 12.81
N ASP A 282 -43.63 14.41 14.09
CA ASP A 282 -42.92 13.39 14.85
C ASP A 282 -43.81 12.64 15.81
N VAL A 283 -45.10 12.95 15.81
CA VAL A 283 -46.09 12.46 16.83
C VAL A 283 -46.21 10.93 16.74
N ALA A 284 -46.18 10.32 15.56
CA ALA A 284 -46.41 8.89 15.41
C ALA A 284 -45.29 8.02 16.05
N LEU A 285 -44.02 8.32 15.79
CA LEU A 285 -42.90 7.62 16.43
C LEU A 285 -42.83 7.90 17.92
N PHE A 286 -43.07 9.17 18.31
CA PHE A 286 -43.10 9.56 19.74
C PHE A 286 -44.21 8.85 20.49
N ASP A 287 -45.40 8.72 19.90
CA ASP A 287 -46.51 8.04 20.53
C ASP A 287 -46.22 6.58 20.82
N VAL A 288 -45.62 5.90 19.80
CA VAL A 288 -45.19 4.49 19.94
C VAL A 288 -44.10 4.35 20.98
N CYS A 289 -43.09 5.20 20.97
CA CYS A 289 -41.98 5.18 21.95
C CYS A 289 -42.49 5.46 23.37
N SER A 290 -43.61 6.14 23.54
CA SER A 290 -44.23 6.41 24.83
C SER A 290 -45.10 5.26 25.37
N ARG A 291 -45.35 4.20 24.56
CA ARG A 291 -46.22 3.06 24.99
C ARG A 291 -45.73 2.32 26.23
N PRO A 292 -44.43 2.02 26.42
CA PRO A 292 -43.98 1.37 27.63
C PRO A 292 -44.29 2.15 28.91
N HIS A 293 -44.30 3.48 28.83
CA HIS A 293 -44.66 4.34 29.95
C HIS A 293 -46.17 4.40 30.22
N ARG A 294 -47.00 4.33 29.16
CA ARG A 294 -48.47 4.37 29.24
C ARG A 294 -49.09 3.00 29.51
N MET A 295 -48.42 1.92 29.11
CA MET A 295 -48.87 0.54 29.26
C MET A 295 -47.77 -0.27 29.94
N PRO A 296 -47.73 -0.36 31.27
CA PRO A 296 -46.73 -1.17 31.98
C PRO A 296 -46.70 -2.61 31.49
N GLY A 297 -45.52 -3.14 31.18
CA GLY A 297 -45.33 -4.47 30.61
C GLY A 297 -45.32 -4.54 29.07
N HIS A 298 -45.56 -3.43 28.37
CA HIS A 298 -45.43 -3.40 26.91
C HIS A 298 -43.97 -3.32 26.50
N VAL A 299 -43.52 -4.23 25.65
CA VAL A 299 -42.14 -4.40 25.19
C VAL A 299 -41.99 -3.92 23.74
N LEU A 300 -41.05 -3.02 23.50
CA LEU A 300 -40.69 -2.57 22.14
C LEU A 300 -39.38 -3.21 21.69
N LEU A 301 -39.40 -3.71 20.47
CA LEU A 301 -38.20 -4.09 19.74
C LEU A 301 -37.89 -2.98 18.74
N GLY A 302 -36.65 -2.51 18.65
CA GLY A 302 -36.26 -1.44 17.76
C GLY A 302 -35.43 -1.93 16.57
N GLY A 303 -35.69 -1.36 15.40
CA GLY A 303 -34.88 -1.47 14.22
C GLY A 303 -34.76 -0.11 13.54
N LEU A 304 -33.55 0.27 13.19
CA LEU A 304 -33.27 1.45 12.40
C LEU A 304 -32.28 1.07 11.30
N ASP A 305 -32.68 1.23 10.07
CA ASP A 305 -31.88 0.81 8.91
C ASP A 305 -32.04 1.81 7.76
N TYR A 306 -31.06 1.85 6.85
CA TYR A 306 -31.28 2.49 5.56
C TYR A 306 -32.21 1.66 4.68
N LEU A 307 -32.99 2.31 3.82
CA LEU A 307 -33.89 1.66 2.89
C LEU A 307 -33.11 0.98 1.76
N ASP A 308 -32.51 -0.17 2.10
CA ASP A 308 -31.67 -0.98 1.23
C ASP A 308 -31.89 -2.47 1.54
N ARG A 309 -31.95 -3.32 0.51
CA ARG A 309 -32.10 -4.79 0.66
C ARG A 309 -31.03 -5.41 1.55
N LEU A 310 -29.82 -4.87 1.48
CA LEU A 310 -28.67 -5.38 2.24
C LEU A 310 -28.76 -5.17 3.74
N LYS A 311 -29.69 -4.35 4.20
CA LYS A 311 -29.99 -4.17 5.63
C LYS A 311 -30.86 -5.30 6.21
N GLY A 312 -31.38 -6.19 5.35
CA GLY A 312 -32.09 -7.40 5.78
C GLY A 312 -33.41 -7.14 6.50
N VAL A 313 -34.05 -5.97 6.26
CA VAL A 313 -35.29 -5.58 6.94
C VAL A 313 -36.43 -6.55 6.63
N ALA A 314 -36.51 -7.09 5.41
CA ALA A 314 -37.50 -8.09 5.04
C ALA A 314 -37.33 -9.39 5.89
N ALA A 315 -36.09 -9.89 6.05
CA ALA A 315 -35.81 -11.04 6.90
C ALA A 315 -36.21 -10.78 8.37
N LYS A 316 -35.97 -9.58 8.87
CA LYS A 316 -36.39 -9.13 10.21
C LYS A 316 -37.90 -9.24 10.38
N LEU A 317 -38.67 -8.67 9.44
CA LEU A 317 -40.13 -8.68 9.47
C LEU A 317 -40.71 -10.10 9.35
N LEU A 318 -40.14 -10.94 8.47
CA LEU A 318 -40.57 -12.35 8.32
C LEU A 318 -40.28 -13.19 9.53
N ALA A 319 -39.15 -12.96 10.18
CA ALA A 319 -38.83 -13.64 11.45
C ALA A 319 -39.77 -13.19 12.59
N TRP A 320 -40.12 -11.89 12.62
CA TRP A 320 -41.11 -11.38 13.58
C TRP A 320 -42.49 -12.01 13.35
N GLU A 321 -42.95 -12.14 12.08
CA GLU A 321 -44.18 -12.84 11.72
C GLU A 321 -44.18 -14.31 12.19
N ALA A 322 -43.07 -15.01 11.97
CA ALA A 322 -42.90 -16.39 12.40
C ALA A 322 -42.92 -16.51 13.93
N LEU A 323 -42.23 -15.63 14.65
CA LEU A 323 -42.28 -15.60 16.11
C LEU A 323 -43.70 -15.43 16.65
N LEU A 324 -44.48 -14.51 16.11
CA LEU A 324 -45.88 -14.28 16.52
C LEU A 324 -46.80 -15.48 16.20
N ARG A 325 -46.51 -16.19 15.11
CA ARG A 325 -47.23 -17.38 14.72
C ARG A 325 -46.91 -18.56 15.66
N ASP A 326 -45.65 -18.80 15.90
CA ASP A 326 -45.15 -20.00 16.58
C ASP A 326 -45.17 -19.84 18.11
N TYR A 327 -45.16 -18.61 18.64
CA TYR A 327 -45.19 -18.28 20.07
C TYR A 327 -46.34 -17.32 20.41
N PRO A 328 -47.58 -17.84 20.63
CA PRO A 328 -48.78 -17.02 20.79
C PRO A 328 -48.73 -15.99 21.92
N HIS A 329 -47.90 -16.17 22.94
CA HIS A 329 -47.77 -15.25 24.07
C HIS A 329 -47.15 -13.90 23.71
N TYR A 330 -46.46 -13.81 22.55
CA TYR A 330 -45.92 -12.53 22.05
C TYR A 330 -46.91 -11.71 21.23
N ARG A 331 -48.11 -12.22 20.96
CA ARG A 331 -49.12 -11.51 20.18
C ARG A 331 -49.72 -10.28 20.88
N GLN A 332 -49.59 -10.21 22.19
CA GLN A 332 -50.07 -9.08 22.97
C GLN A 332 -48.95 -8.49 23.81
N GLY A 333 -48.87 -7.17 23.89
CA GLY A 333 -47.86 -6.48 24.70
C GLY A 333 -46.49 -6.35 24.07
N TYR A 334 -46.32 -6.77 22.81
CA TYR A 334 -45.05 -6.65 22.08
C TYR A 334 -45.25 -5.96 20.71
N THR A 335 -44.35 -5.00 20.39
CA THR A 335 -44.38 -4.31 19.09
C THR A 335 -42.98 -4.18 18.53
N LEU A 336 -42.81 -4.53 17.27
CA LEU A 336 -41.61 -4.23 16.49
C LEU A 336 -41.72 -2.82 15.87
N VAL A 337 -40.84 -1.92 16.27
CA VAL A 337 -40.73 -0.58 15.70
C VAL A 337 -39.59 -0.56 14.69
N GLN A 338 -39.93 -0.51 13.41
CA GLN A 338 -38.93 -0.42 12.34
C GLN A 338 -39.00 0.95 11.66
N VAL A 339 -37.94 1.69 11.75
CA VAL A 339 -37.76 2.95 11.03
C VAL A 339 -36.75 2.71 9.90
N CYS A 340 -37.13 3.12 8.69
CA CYS A 340 -36.23 3.11 7.53
C CYS A 340 -35.90 4.56 7.16
N VAL A 341 -34.62 4.86 7.01
CA VAL A 341 -34.15 6.16 6.52
C VAL A 341 -33.86 6.08 5.04
N GLY A 342 -34.13 7.14 4.31
CA GLY A 342 -33.93 7.21 2.86
C GLY A 342 -32.53 6.75 2.43
N ALA A 343 -32.46 6.12 1.28
CA ALA A 343 -31.22 5.53 0.78
C ALA A 343 -30.16 6.60 0.50
N ARG A 344 -28.92 6.37 0.99
CA ARG A 344 -27.78 7.30 0.79
C ARG A 344 -27.02 7.08 -0.52
N ASN A 345 -27.25 5.97 -1.24
CA ASN A 345 -26.56 5.71 -2.50
C ASN A 345 -27.53 5.66 -3.68
N ARG A 346 -27.04 5.94 -4.89
CA ARG A 346 -27.87 6.06 -6.09
C ARG A 346 -28.46 4.70 -6.54
N ILE A 347 -27.75 3.59 -6.32
CA ILE A 347 -28.26 2.25 -6.61
C ILE A 347 -29.42 1.94 -5.68
N ALA A 348 -29.23 2.18 -4.39
CA ALA A 348 -30.28 2.01 -3.41
C ALA A 348 -31.45 2.99 -3.65
N LEU A 349 -31.19 4.22 -4.10
CA LEU A 349 -32.24 5.17 -4.50
C LEU A 349 -33.09 4.65 -5.66
N ASN A 350 -32.50 4.01 -6.65
CA ASN A 350 -33.24 3.44 -7.79
C ASN A 350 -34.08 2.22 -7.37
N THR A 351 -33.62 1.46 -6.36
CA THR A 351 -34.36 0.28 -5.86
C THR A 351 -35.23 0.58 -4.66
N ALA A 352 -35.07 1.73 -4.01
CA ALA A 352 -35.79 2.12 -2.80
C ALA A 352 -37.31 2.04 -2.92
N PRO A 353 -37.96 2.54 -4.01
CA PRO A 353 -39.40 2.44 -4.13
C PRO A 353 -39.93 1.01 -4.17
N ALA A 354 -39.21 0.11 -4.84
CA ALA A 354 -39.55 -1.30 -4.90
C ALA A 354 -39.36 -2.00 -3.55
N VAL A 355 -38.26 -1.68 -2.84
CA VAL A 355 -37.96 -2.19 -1.50
C VAL A 355 -39.02 -1.68 -0.52
N GLU A 356 -39.35 -0.40 -0.57
CA GLU A 356 -40.40 0.18 0.28
C GLU A 356 -41.76 -0.49 0.04
N ALA A 357 -42.18 -0.68 -1.19
CA ALA A 357 -43.40 -1.35 -1.53
C ALA A 357 -43.45 -2.80 -1.03
N GLU A 358 -42.36 -3.55 -1.17
CA GLU A 358 -42.18 -4.89 -0.61
C GLU A 358 -42.34 -4.91 0.91
N LEU A 359 -41.61 -4.04 1.62
CA LEU A 359 -41.68 -3.96 3.07
C LEU A 359 -43.07 -3.56 3.58
N ARG A 360 -43.70 -2.55 2.94
CA ARG A 360 -45.10 -2.16 3.26
C ARG A 360 -46.07 -3.30 3.05
N GLY A 361 -45.91 -4.11 2.00
CA GLY A 361 -46.71 -5.30 1.74
C GLY A 361 -46.57 -6.36 2.87
N ILE A 362 -45.33 -6.62 3.31
CA ILE A 362 -45.06 -7.55 4.43
C ILE A 362 -45.71 -7.01 5.71
N VAL A 363 -45.50 -5.74 6.04
CA VAL A 363 -46.07 -5.11 7.25
C VAL A 363 -47.60 -5.12 7.24
N ALA A 364 -48.21 -4.82 6.12
CA ALA A 364 -49.67 -4.86 5.98
C ALA A 364 -50.23 -6.27 6.24
N ARG A 365 -49.59 -7.31 5.71
CA ARG A 365 -49.93 -8.71 5.96
C ARG A 365 -49.80 -9.10 7.43
N ILE A 366 -48.69 -8.73 8.08
CA ILE A 366 -48.46 -9.02 9.48
C ILE A 366 -49.54 -8.32 10.34
N ASN A 367 -49.78 -7.03 10.13
CA ASN A 367 -50.76 -6.28 10.93
C ASN A 367 -52.20 -6.69 10.65
N ALA A 368 -52.50 -7.27 9.47
CA ALA A 368 -53.81 -7.87 9.21
C ALA A 368 -54.03 -9.13 10.07
N THR A 369 -53.02 -9.91 10.30
CA THR A 369 -53.06 -11.15 11.11
C THR A 369 -52.89 -10.86 12.59
N PHE A 370 -51.96 -9.94 12.94
CA PHE A 370 -51.60 -9.54 14.31
C PHE A 370 -51.69 -8.01 14.44
N PRO A 371 -52.86 -7.45 14.74
CA PRO A 371 -53.08 -5.98 14.71
C PRO A 371 -52.15 -5.23 15.68
N GLY A 372 -51.45 -4.20 15.14
CA GLY A 372 -50.57 -3.32 15.90
C GLY A 372 -49.27 -3.93 16.37
N SER A 373 -48.88 -5.11 15.87
CA SER A 373 -47.63 -5.78 16.21
C SER A 373 -46.41 -5.19 15.52
N VAL A 374 -46.56 -4.46 14.40
CA VAL A 374 -45.48 -3.77 13.71
C VAL A 374 -45.85 -2.31 13.51
N HIS A 375 -44.97 -1.42 13.95
CA HIS A 375 -44.96 -0.01 13.57
C HIS A 375 -43.85 0.18 12.53
N PHE A 376 -44.19 0.61 11.33
CA PHE A 376 -43.24 0.78 10.21
C PHE A 376 -43.33 2.21 9.68
N GLU A 377 -42.16 2.86 9.61
CA GLU A 377 -42.06 4.23 9.13
C GLU A 377 -40.86 4.41 8.20
N VAL A 378 -41.07 5.20 7.13
CA VAL A 378 -39.99 5.59 6.21
C VAL A 378 -39.83 7.10 6.28
N ARG A 379 -38.61 7.55 6.58
CA ARG A 379 -38.26 8.96 6.72
C ARG A 379 -37.07 9.34 5.82
N SER A 380 -37.00 10.59 5.42
CA SER A 380 -35.84 11.14 4.73
C SER A 380 -34.62 11.26 5.65
N HIS A 381 -34.86 11.62 6.90
CA HIS A 381 -33.83 11.83 7.95
C HIS A 381 -34.42 11.55 9.33
N LEU A 382 -33.57 11.13 10.26
CA LEU A 382 -33.91 10.96 11.68
C LEU A 382 -32.83 11.65 12.52
N THR A 383 -33.23 12.61 13.31
CA THR A 383 -32.31 13.38 14.15
C THR A 383 -31.67 12.50 15.23
N PRO A 384 -30.50 12.87 15.77
CA PRO A 384 -29.89 12.15 16.88
C PRO A 384 -30.80 12.02 18.08
N ILE A 385 -31.57 13.06 18.37
CA ILE A 385 -32.53 13.08 19.53
C ILE A 385 -33.66 12.07 19.30
N GLU A 386 -34.22 11.99 18.12
CA GLU A 386 -35.28 11.01 17.81
C GLU A 386 -34.73 9.57 17.88
N ARG A 387 -33.51 9.34 17.44
CA ARG A 387 -32.84 8.02 17.57
C ARG A 387 -32.67 7.65 19.03
N LEU A 388 -32.19 8.58 19.87
CA LEU A 388 -32.01 8.32 21.30
C LEU A 388 -33.33 8.02 22.00
N ARG A 389 -34.44 8.70 21.63
CA ARG A 389 -35.79 8.37 22.13
C ARG A 389 -36.19 6.93 21.79
N LEU A 390 -35.95 6.51 20.56
CA LEU A 390 -36.18 5.13 20.12
C LEU A 390 -35.34 4.14 20.94
N TRP A 391 -34.04 4.42 21.11
CA TRP A 391 -33.15 3.58 21.89
C TRP A 391 -33.54 3.45 23.35
N CYS A 392 -33.93 4.53 23.97
CA CYS A 392 -34.43 4.53 25.37
C CYS A 392 -35.73 3.75 25.53
N ALA A 393 -36.61 3.75 24.52
CA ALA A 393 -37.88 3.06 24.57
C ALA A 393 -37.79 1.56 24.29
N CYS A 394 -36.86 1.13 23.45
CA CYS A 394 -36.75 -0.27 23.01
C CYS A 394 -35.97 -1.14 23.97
N SER A 395 -36.51 -2.30 24.34
CA SER A 395 -35.86 -3.28 25.21
C SER A 395 -34.90 -4.19 24.43
N VAL A 396 -35.09 -4.34 23.12
CA VAL A 396 -34.24 -5.15 22.23
C VAL A 396 -33.94 -4.30 21.01
N LEU A 397 -32.66 -4.22 20.60
CA LEU A 397 -32.28 -3.68 19.30
C LEU A 397 -31.92 -4.84 18.36
N LEU A 398 -32.53 -4.88 17.19
CA LEU A 398 -32.38 -5.91 16.19
C LEU A 398 -31.75 -5.37 14.90
N VAL A 399 -30.55 -5.82 14.55
CA VAL A 399 -29.83 -5.49 13.32
C VAL A 399 -29.62 -6.76 12.50
N THR A 400 -30.20 -6.80 11.32
CA THR A 400 -30.22 -7.99 10.42
C THR A 400 -29.49 -7.76 9.12
N ALA A 401 -28.53 -6.82 9.10
CA ALA A 401 -27.79 -6.50 7.89
C ALA A 401 -27.07 -7.73 7.30
N LEU A 402 -27.19 -7.91 5.99
CA LEU A 402 -26.56 -9.01 5.26
C LEU A 402 -25.04 -8.78 5.11
N ARG A 403 -24.61 -7.54 5.01
CA ARG A 403 -23.20 -7.14 5.08
C ARG A 403 -23.07 -5.64 5.37
N GLU A 404 -22.27 -5.36 6.40
CA GLU A 404 -22.05 -3.99 6.85
C GLU A 404 -20.71 -3.88 7.59
N ALA A 405 -19.88 -2.86 7.27
CA ALA A 405 -18.62 -2.65 7.98
C ALA A 405 -18.82 -1.92 9.29
N ILE A 406 -19.46 -0.74 9.22
CA ILE A 406 -19.65 0.16 10.34
C ILE A 406 -21.15 0.44 10.49
N ASN A 407 -21.65 0.17 11.69
CA ASN A 407 -22.97 0.56 12.12
C ASN A 407 -22.89 1.07 13.57
N VAL A 408 -22.99 2.37 13.76
CA VAL A 408 -22.84 3.00 15.07
C VAL A 408 -24.10 2.89 15.95
N PHE A 409 -25.24 2.49 15.40
CA PHE A 409 -26.50 2.42 16.13
C PHE A 409 -26.47 1.46 17.33
N PRO A 410 -25.83 0.28 17.26
CA PRO A 410 -25.65 -0.56 18.44
C PRO A 410 -24.88 0.12 19.57
N LEU A 411 -23.87 0.91 19.23
CA LEU A 411 -23.08 1.67 20.21
C LEU A 411 -23.93 2.77 20.86
N GLU A 412 -24.68 3.54 20.04
CA GLU A 412 -25.62 4.56 20.53
C GLU A 412 -26.68 3.93 21.44
N TYR A 413 -27.23 2.78 21.10
CA TYR A 413 -28.23 2.07 21.88
C TYR A 413 -27.72 1.73 23.28
N VAL A 414 -26.54 1.12 23.37
CA VAL A 414 -25.95 0.75 24.67
C VAL A 414 -25.68 1.99 25.50
N LEU A 415 -25.07 3.04 24.91
CA LEU A 415 -24.79 4.29 25.61
C LEU A 415 -26.07 5.01 26.04
N ALA A 416 -27.08 5.13 25.17
CA ALA A 416 -28.33 5.83 25.48
C ALA A 416 -29.04 5.20 26.66
N ARG A 417 -29.18 3.89 26.70
CA ARG A 417 -29.83 3.19 27.79
C ARG A 417 -29.07 3.29 29.12
N GLN A 418 -27.72 3.14 29.04
CA GLN A 418 -26.89 3.19 30.24
C GLN A 418 -26.84 4.61 30.86
N LEU A 419 -26.61 5.64 30.00
CA LEU A 419 -26.51 7.03 30.46
C LEU A 419 -27.87 7.61 30.92
N SER A 420 -28.98 7.14 30.33
CA SER A 420 -30.33 7.54 30.74
C SER A 420 -30.91 6.67 31.88
N MET A 421 -30.11 5.76 32.45
CA MET A 421 -30.51 4.85 33.53
C MET A 421 -31.76 4.00 33.22
N GLN A 422 -31.95 3.66 31.95
CA GLN A 422 -33.01 2.74 31.52
C GLN A 422 -32.64 1.29 31.90
N PRO A 423 -33.62 0.42 32.08
CA PRO A 423 -33.35 -1.02 32.27
C PRO A 423 -32.44 -1.56 31.16
N PRO A 424 -31.50 -2.48 31.47
CA PRO A 424 -30.58 -2.99 30.47
C PRO A 424 -31.31 -3.67 29.30
N GLY A 425 -30.93 -3.30 28.09
CA GLY A 425 -31.51 -3.85 26.87
C GLY A 425 -30.68 -5.00 26.32
N VAL A 426 -31.19 -5.66 25.27
CA VAL A 426 -30.49 -6.74 24.55
C VAL A 426 -30.15 -6.29 23.13
N LEU A 427 -28.93 -6.56 22.70
CA LEU A 427 -28.49 -6.39 21.32
C LEU A 427 -28.57 -7.73 20.58
N VAL A 428 -29.27 -7.73 19.46
CA VAL A 428 -29.27 -8.86 18.48
C VAL A 428 -28.66 -8.35 17.20
N LEU A 429 -27.47 -8.85 16.85
CA LEU A 429 -26.68 -8.37 15.72
C LEU A 429 -26.37 -9.46 14.72
N SER A 430 -26.54 -9.13 13.44
CA SER A 430 -26.04 -9.98 12.37
C SER A 430 -24.53 -10.21 12.49
N GLU A 431 -24.08 -11.45 12.35
CA GLU A 431 -22.65 -11.81 12.34
C GLU A 431 -21.86 -11.15 11.18
N PHE A 432 -22.56 -10.62 10.18
CA PHE A 432 -22.00 -9.92 9.02
C PHE A 432 -21.82 -8.43 9.24
N THR A 433 -22.11 -7.91 10.43
CA THR A 433 -21.79 -6.53 10.84
C THR A 433 -20.43 -6.48 11.53
N GLY A 434 -19.63 -5.44 11.25
CA GLY A 434 -18.31 -5.29 11.86
C GLY A 434 -18.34 -5.27 13.39
N PHE A 435 -19.32 -4.60 14.00
CA PHE A 435 -19.44 -4.51 15.44
C PHE A 435 -19.89 -5.80 16.14
N ALA A 436 -20.49 -6.76 15.43
CA ALA A 436 -20.79 -8.06 16.01
C ALA A 436 -19.52 -8.86 16.40
N ARG A 437 -18.38 -8.53 15.80
CA ARG A 437 -17.08 -9.12 16.15
C ARG A 437 -16.45 -8.48 17.40
N VAL A 438 -16.91 -7.32 17.78
CA VAL A 438 -16.31 -6.45 18.80
C VAL A 438 -17.15 -6.43 20.07
N LEU A 439 -18.48 -6.33 19.93
CA LEU A 439 -19.42 -6.36 21.05
C LEU A 439 -19.68 -7.81 21.48
N ASN A 440 -19.15 -8.17 22.64
CA ASN A 440 -19.21 -9.54 23.15
C ASN A 440 -20.46 -9.82 24.01
N GLY A 441 -21.22 -8.79 24.35
CA GLY A 441 -22.52 -8.89 25.06
C GLY A 441 -23.69 -9.17 24.12
N CYS A 442 -23.55 -8.89 22.80
CA CYS A 442 -24.63 -9.09 21.84
C CYS A 442 -24.95 -10.59 21.62
N LEU A 443 -26.18 -10.85 21.21
CA LEU A 443 -26.58 -12.11 20.59
C LEU A 443 -26.29 -12.02 19.09
N ARG A 444 -25.57 -13.00 18.54
CA ARG A 444 -25.22 -13.03 17.12
C ARG A 444 -26.20 -13.91 16.37
N ILE A 445 -26.55 -13.52 15.16
CA ILE A 445 -27.48 -14.21 14.30
C ILE A 445 -26.94 -14.29 12.88
N ASN A 446 -27.30 -15.35 12.16
CA ASN A 446 -27.22 -15.38 10.72
C ASN A 446 -28.58 -14.90 10.14
N PRO A 447 -28.65 -13.72 9.52
CA PRO A 447 -29.90 -13.18 8.99
C PRO A 447 -30.48 -14.02 7.83
N ASN A 448 -29.72 -14.94 7.25
CA ASN A 448 -30.21 -15.87 6.24
C ASN A 448 -30.88 -17.11 6.85
N SER A 449 -30.78 -17.33 8.16
CA SER A 449 -31.43 -18.41 8.88
C SER A 449 -32.63 -17.89 9.66
N GLN A 450 -33.82 -18.06 9.12
CA GLN A 450 -35.07 -17.62 9.76
C GLN A 450 -35.30 -18.32 11.10
N THR A 451 -34.99 -19.61 11.19
CA THR A 451 -35.12 -20.40 12.41
C THR A 451 -34.26 -19.85 13.53
N GLU A 452 -32.94 -19.64 13.25
CA GLU A 452 -31.99 -19.07 14.22
C GLU A 452 -32.43 -17.70 14.69
N LEU A 453 -32.96 -16.87 13.76
CA LEU A 453 -33.44 -15.54 14.10
C LEU A 453 -34.63 -15.57 15.06
N VAL A 454 -35.60 -16.48 14.84
CA VAL A 454 -36.77 -16.67 15.70
C VAL A 454 -36.35 -17.16 17.09
N GLU A 455 -35.49 -18.19 17.17
CA GLU A 455 -35.00 -18.77 18.43
C GLU A 455 -34.20 -17.74 19.23
N THR A 456 -33.38 -16.92 18.54
CA THR A 456 -32.60 -15.87 19.19
C THR A 456 -33.52 -14.74 19.69
N LEU A 457 -34.56 -14.37 18.95
CA LEU A 457 -35.53 -13.39 19.41
C LEU A 457 -36.27 -13.88 20.67
N ASP A 458 -36.70 -15.14 20.69
CA ASP A 458 -37.31 -15.76 21.87
C ASP A 458 -36.35 -15.71 23.07
N THR A 459 -35.10 -16.11 22.88
CA THR A 459 -34.04 -16.03 23.89
C THR A 459 -33.84 -14.58 24.41
N ALA A 460 -33.80 -13.60 23.50
CA ALA A 460 -33.61 -12.18 23.85
C ALA A 460 -34.77 -11.65 24.68
N LEU A 461 -36.01 -12.05 24.36
CA LEU A 461 -37.21 -11.59 25.04
C LEU A 461 -37.42 -12.24 26.41
N GLN A 462 -37.03 -13.51 26.59
CA GLN A 462 -37.08 -14.24 27.84
C GLN A 462 -35.89 -14.02 28.77
N MET A 463 -34.80 -13.37 28.26
CA MET A 463 -33.57 -13.16 29.03
C MET A 463 -33.82 -12.45 30.35
N GLN A 464 -33.28 -13.01 31.43
CA GLN A 464 -33.40 -12.46 32.79
C GLN A 464 -32.62 -11.14 32.92
N ILE A 465 -33.06 -10.29 33.83
CA ILE A 465 -32.53 -8.94 33.97
C ILE A 465 -31.05 -8.93 34.38
N GLU A 466 -30.62 -9.91 35.18
CA GLU A 466 -29.23 -10.07 35.60
C GLU A 466 -28.31 -10.39 34.41
N GLU A 467 -28.74 -11.26 33.48
CA GLU A 467 -27.99 -11.58 32.27
C GLU A 467 -27.94 -10.40 31.31
N ARG A 468 -29.08 -9.68 31.13
CA ARG A 468 -29.10 -8.44 30.33
C ARG A 468 -28.12 -7.41 30.88
N ALA A 469 -28.08 -7.23 32.20
CA ALA A 469 -27.17 -6.32 32.88
C ALA A 469 -25.71 -6.72 32.67
N ALA A 470 -25.37 -7.98 32.82
CA ALA A 470 -24.00 -8.49 32.61
C ALA A 470 -23.53 -8.32 31.16
N ARG A 471 -24.40 -8.58 30.18
CA ARG A 471 -24.11 -8.40 28.74
C ARG A 471 -23.95 -6.93 28.38
N ALA A 472 -24.88 -6.09 28.80
CA ALA A 472 -24.82 -4.64 28.55
C ALA A 472 -23.58 -3.98 29.20
N ALA A 473 -23.17 -4.43 30.39
CA ALA A 473 -21.97 -3.92 31.05
C ALA A 473 -20.69 -4.24 30.25
N LYS A 474 -20.56 -5.43 29.68
CA LYS A 474 -19.42 -5.79 28.83
C LYS A 474 -19.32 -4.90 27.59
N ASP A 475 -20.44 -4.66 26.92
CA ASP A 475 -20.49 -3.82 25.73
C ASP A 475 -20.23 -2.36 26.08
N PHE A 476 -20.81 -1.86 27.17
CA PHE A 476 -20.56 -0.50 27.67
C PHE A 476 -19.09 -0.26 28.02
N GLU A 477 -18.44 -1.20 28.73
CA GLU A 477 -17.02 -1.11 29.06
C GLU A 477 -16.17 -1.02 27.79
N HIS A 478 -16.49 -1.86 26.78
CA HIS A 478 -15.80 -1.83 25.50
C HIS A 478 -15.98 -0.48 24.79
N ILE A 479 -17.21 0.05 24.74
CA ILE A 479 -17.51 1.32 24.07
C ILE A 479 -16.78 2.48 24.76
N MET A 480 -16.70 2.48 26.09
CA MET A 480 -15.99 3.51 26.85
C MET A 480 -14.47 3.47 26.65
N ARG A 481 -13.90 2.30 26.34
CA ARG A 481 -12.47 2.15 26.01
C ARG A 481 -12.16 2.51 24.55
N CYS A 482 -13.09 2.24 23.64
CA CYS A 482 -12.91 2.41 22.19
C CYS A 482 -13.75 3.58 21.68
N THR A 483 -13.52 4.76 22.24
CA THR A 483 -14.16 6.00 21.77
C THR A 483 -13.53 6.49 20.48
N ASN A 484 -14.18 7.40 19.76
CA ASN A 484 -13.60 8.06 18.58
C ASN A 484 -12.30 8.81 18.95
N GLU A 485 -12.23 9.43 20.12
CA GLU A 485 -11.01 10.07 20.64
C GLU A 485 -9.87 9.07 20.84
N ALA A 486 -10.15 7.92 21.49
CA ALA A 486 -9.16 6.85 21.69
C ALA A 486 -8.69 6.24 20.39
N PHE A 487 -9.59 6.09 19.43
CA PHE A 487 -9.28 5.64 18.07
C PHE A 487 -8.26 6.56 17.38
N ALA A 488 -8.56 7.86 17.35
CA ALA A 488 -7.70 8.85 16.71
C ALA A 488 -6.33 8.95 17.40
N GLN A 489 -6.31 9.00 18.72
CA GLN A 489 -5.06 9.05 19.49
C GLN A 489 -4.18 7.83 19.24
N ARG A 490 -4.77 6.63 19.21
CA ARG A 490 -4.03 5.39 18.95
C ARG A 490 -3.43 5.39 17.55
N PHE A 491 -4.22 5.75 16.54
CA PHE A 491 -3.76 5.77 15.15
C PHE A 491 -2.64 6.80 14.94
N LEU A 492 -2.82 8.01 15.41
CA LEU A 492 -1.84 9.09 15.22
C LEU A 492 -0.54 8.88 16.01
N ARG A 493 -0.61 8.29 17.22
CA ARG A 493 0.60 7.91 17.97
C ARG A 493 1.42 6.85 17.24
N GLU A 494 0.74 5.85 16.67
CA GLU A 494 1.42 4.83 15.87
C GLU A 494 2.02 5.43 14.60
N LEU A 495 1.29 6.29 13.90
CA LEU A 495 1.80 7.01 12.74
C LEU A 495 3.06 7.84 13.08
N LYS A 496 3.02 8.58 14.19
CA LYS A 496 4.17 9.35 14.67
C LYS A 496 5.36 8.45 15.01
N ALA A 497 5.11 7.29 15.64
CA ALA A 497 6.14 6.31 16.00
C ALA A 497 6.77 5.63 14.78
N THR A 498 5.96 5.36 13.77
CA THR A 498 6.39 4.69 12.53
C THR A 498 7.24 5.61 11.68
N ALA A 499 6.80 6.84 11.51
CA ALA A 499 7.51 7.84 10.74
C ALA A 499 8.88 8.20 11.33
N ALA A 500 9.02 8.21 12.66
CA ALA A 500 10.32 8.46 13.33
C ALA A 500 11.39 7.39 13.05
N LYS A 501 11.00 6.18 12.63
CA LYS A 501 11.94 5.10 12.27
C LYS A 501 12.46 5.21 10.84
N THR A 502 11.86 6.07 10.03
CA THR A 502 12.14 6.18 8.59
C THR A 502 13.04 7.38 8.26
N GLU A 503 13.59 8.07 9.26
CA GLU A 503 14.54 9.18 9.06
C GLU A 503 15.90 8.65 8.57
N GLY A 504 15.99 8.38 7.27
CA GLY A 504 17.20 8.05 6.52
C GLY A 504 17.25 8.82 5.22
N ASP A 505 18.42 8.90 4.59
CA ASP A 505 18.59 9.49 3.27
C ASP A 505 17.84 8.66 2.23
N PHE A 506 16.69 9.14 1.80
CA PHE A 506 15.88 8.49 0.77
C PHE A 506 16.02 9.18 -0.57
N VAL A 507 16.21 8.39 -1.62
CA VAL A 507 16.19 8.87 -3.00
C VAL A 507 15.00 8.27 -3.74
N ARG A 508 14.33 9.14 -4.47
CA ARG A 508 13.16 8.81 -5.26
C ARG A 508 13.57 8.34 -6.64
N VAL A 509 13.16 7.15 -7.05
CA VAL A 509 13.48 6.57 -8.36
C VAL A 509 12.21 6.09 -9.06
N GLY A 510 11.90 6.60 -10.24
CA GLY A 510 10.85 6.06 -11.11
C GLY A 510 9.94 7.08 -11.78
N PHE A 511 9.14 6.60 -12.74
CA PHE A 511 8.25 7.38 -13.60
C PHE A 511 6.81 6.80 -13.58
N GLY A 512 5.80 7.67 -13.56
CA GLY A 512 4.38 7.31 -13.65
C GLY A 512 3.67 7.08 -12.32
N HIS A 513 2.34 6.91 -12.36
CA HIS A 513 1.51 6.77 -11.15
C HIS A 513 1.75 5.46 -10.37
N ALA A 514 2.29 4.45 -11.00
CA ALA A 514 2.39 3.09 -10.46
C ALA A 514 3.81 2.55 -10.27
N LYS A 515 4.85 3.32 -10.60
CA LYS A 515 6.24 2.83 -10.59
C LYS A 515 7.20 3.88 -10.09
N PHE A 516 7.29 4.07 -8.79
CA PHE A 516 8.43 4.76 -8.19
C PHE A 516 8.89 4.02 -6.94
N ARG A 517 10.17 4.16 -6.62
CA ARG A 517 10.80 3.58 -5.43
C ARG A 517 11.28 4.68 -4.52
N LEU A 518 11.07 4.50 -3.24
CA LEU A 518 11.83 5.15 -2.20
C LEU A 518 12.94 4.19 -1.78
N VAL A 519 14.18 4.61 -1.97
CA VAL A 519 15.35 3.80 -1.61
C VAL A 519 16.09 4.53 -0.51
N GLY A 520 16.21 3.91 0.67
CA GLY A 520 17.10 4.36 1.74
C GLY A 520 18.54 4.12 1.29
N MET A 521 19.33 5.18 1.25
CA MET A 521 20.76 5.10 0.91
C MET A 521 21.59 5.53 2.11
N GLY A 522 22.63 4.76 2.44
CA GLY A 522 23.57 5.14 3.49
C GLY A 522 24.25 6.47 3.17
N ALA A 523 24.60 7.24 4.19
CA ALA A 523 25.21 8.58 4.08
C ALA A 523 26.49 8.65 3.21
N GLY A 524 27.10 7.50 2.87
CA GLY A 524 28.28 7.39 2.00
C GLY A 524 27.99 7.04 0.55
N PHE A 525 26.76 6.70 0.19
CA PHE A 525 26.40 6.20 -1.14
C PHE A 525 26.13 7.38 -2.10
N LYS A 526 27.02 7.63 -3.03
CA LYS A 526 27.03 8.80 -3.92
C LYS A 526 27.08 8.37 -5.40
N PRO A 527 26.63 9.20 -6.33
CA PRO A 527 26.88 8.95 -7.75
C PRO A 527 28.39 8.84 -8.01
N LEU A 528 28.78 8.05 -9.00
CA LEU A 528 30.17 7.94 -9.41
C LEU A 528 30.65 9.28 -9.95
N ASP A 529 31.70 9.82 -9.36
CA ASP A 529 32.36 10.99 -9.94
C ASP A 529 33.29 10.56 -11.09
N SER A 530 32.83 10.82 -12.29
CA SER A 530 33.56 10.48 -13.50
C SER A 530 34.93 11.17 -13.56
N SER A 531 35.07 12.40 -13.01
CA SER A 531 36.32 13.15 -13.07
C SER A 531 37.41 12.50 -12.22
N SER A 532 37.09 12.15 -10.98
CA SER A 532 38.03 11.47 -10.07
C SER A 532 38.39 10.06 -10.56
N THR A 533 37.40 9.34 -11.15
CA THR A 533 37.62 8.00 -11.73
C THR A 533 38.59 8.06 -12.91
N ILE A 534 38.43 9.05 -13.80
CA ILE A 534 39.29 9.30 -14.94
C ILE A 534 40.72 9.64 -14.50
N GLU A 535 40.87 10.57 -13.55
CA GLU A 535 42.21 10.89 -13.03
C GLU A 535 42.92 9.68 -12.43
N ALA A 536 42.21 8.86 -11.65
CA ALA A 536 42.75 7.62 -11.09
C ALA A 536 43.13 6.63 -12.18
N PHE A 537 42.28 6.48 -13.21
CA PHE A 537 42.55 5.62 -14.37
C PHE A 537 43.79 6.06 -15.13
N GLN A 538 43.96 7.37 -15.37
CA GLN A 538 45.15 7.90 -16.07
C GLN A 538 46.46 7.74 -15.30
N ARG A 539 46.41 7.90 -13.96
CA ARG A 539 47.58 7.77 -13.10
C ARG A 539 48.04 6.33 -12.91
N ALA A 540 47.11 5.38 -13.08
CA ALA A 540 47.35 3.99 -12.83
C ALA A 540 48.37 3.41 -13.81
N SER A 541 49.24 2.51 -13.31
CA SER A 541 50.21 1.73 -14.12
C SER A 541 49.60 0.43 -14.63
N ARG A 542 48.74 -0.21 -13.77
CA ARG A 542 48.01 -1.43 -14.19
C ARG A 542 46.55 -1.36 -13.72
N ARG A 543 45.64 -1.61 -14.64
CA ARG A 543 44.21 -1.44 -14.48
C ARG A 543 43.48 -2.75 -14.62
N LEU A 544 42.44 -2.94 -13.78
CA LEU A 544 41.51 -4.06 -13.86
C LEU A 544 40.06 -3.55 -13.89
N LEU A 545 39.33 -3.96 -14.92
CA LEU A 545 37.91 -3.70 -15.08
C LEU A 545 37.16 -5.04 -14.93
N LEU A 546 36.27 -5.12 -13.95
CA LEU A 546 35.39 -6.26 -13.68
C LEU A 546 33.95 -5.82 -13.96
N LEU A 547 33.35 -6.35 -15.01
CA LEU A 547 32.06 -5.88 -15.52
C LEU A 547 31.09 -7.04 -15.62
N ASP A 548 29.91 -6.87 -15.03
CA ASP A 548 28.78 -7.75 -15.34
C ASP A 548 28.20 -7.41 -16.70
N TRP A 549 27.46 -8.34 -17.28
CA TRP A 549 26.83 -8.15 -18.60
C TRP A 549 25.40 -7.64 -18.51
N GLY A 550 24.50 -8.45 -17.94
CA GLY A 550 23.05 -8.22 -18.00
C GLY A 550 22.55 -7.16 -17.00
N GLY A 551 22.06 -6.01 -17.44
CA GLY A 551 21.71 -4.87 -16.62
C GLY A 551 22.83 -3.85 -16.42
N THR A 552 24.08 -4.25 -16.75
CA THR A 552 25.30 -3.43 -16.59
C THR A 552 25.87 -2.92 -17.91
N LEU A 553 26.03 -3.76 -18.91
CA LEU A 553 26.50 -3.40 -20.28
C LEU A 553 25.36 -3.41 -21.30
N ALA A 554 24.26 -4.05 -20.97
CA ALA A 554 23.06 -4.14 -21.78
C ALA A 554 21.83 -4.11 -20.86
N PRO A 555 20.62 -3.83 -21.37
CA PRO A 555 19.39 -3.94 -20.58
C PRO A 555 19.29 -5.31 -19.91
N SER A 556 18.70 -5.36 -18.69
CA SER A 556 18.53 -6.63 -17.98
C SER A 556 17.74 -7.65 -18.82
N VAL A 557 18.21 -8.88 -18.85
CA VAL A 557 17.63 -9.99 -19.65
C VAL A 557 16.15 -10.26 -19.38
N LYS A 558 15.62 -9.82 -18.24
CA LYS A 558 14.18 -9.89 -17.94
C LYS A 558 13.28 -9.12 -18.91
N ALA A 559 13.81 -8.10 -19.60
CA ALA A 559 13.09 -7.37 -20.64
C ALA A 559 13.04 -8.13 -21.98
N PHE A 560 13.84 -9.19 -22.16
CA PHE A 560 13.98 -9.95 -23.39
C PHE A 560 13.32 -11.33 -23.38
N TYR A 561 12.84 -11.82 -22.21
CA TYR A 561 12.16 -13.12 -22.16
C TYR A 561 10.82 -13.15 -22.92
N ASP A 562 10.23 -11.98 -23.20
CA ASP A 562 9.03 -11.86 -24.03
C ASP A 562 9.31 -11.91 -25.53
N GLN A 563 10.57 -11.85 -25.97
CA GLN A 563 10.97 -12.02 -27.38
C GLN A 563 11.74 -13.32 -27.52
N ARG A 564 11.06 -14.38 -27.94
CA ARG A 564 11.60 -15.74 -28.17
C ARG A 564 12.59 -15.85 -29.35
N ASP A 565 13.10 -14.75 -29.86
CA ASP A 565 14.04 -14.74 -30.96
C ASP A 565 15.49 -14.72 -30.49
N ALA A 566 16.28 -15.64 -31.01
CA ALA A 566 17.71 -15.84 -30.72
C ALA A 566 18.62 -14.63 -31.00
N THR A 567 18.08 -13.52 -31.49
CA THR A 567 18.80 -12.29 -31.84
C THR A 567 18.90 -11.27 -30.72
N GLY A 568 18.25 -11.50 -29.56
CA GLY A 568 18.14 -10.55 -28.45
C GLY A 568 19.40 -10.34 -27.60
N TYR A 569 20.51 -11.01 -27.91
CA TYR A 569 21.78 -10.89 -27.16
C TYR A 569 22.83 -10.01 -27.84
N ALA A 570 22.48 -9.34 -28.94
CA ALA A 570 23.44 -8.49 -29.68
C ALA A 570 23.73 -7.22 -28.87
N LEU A 571 24.96 -7.08 -28.41
CA LEU A 571 25.45 -5.87 -27.78
C LEU A 571 25.52 -4.71 -28.76
N PRO A 572 25.24 -3.48 -28.31
CA PRO A 572 25.49 -2.30 -29.14
C PRO A 572 26.96 -2.24 -29.59
N ARG A 573 27.22 -1.94 -30.85
CA ARG A 573 28.57 -1.80 -31.39
C ARG A 573 29.48 -0.91 -30.55
N PRO A 574 29.05 0.25 -30.03
CA PRO A 574 29.89 1.10 -29.19
C PRO A 574 30.46 0.40 -27.96
N VAL A 575 29.71 -0.54 -27.37
CA VAL A 575 30.17 -1.31 -26.21
C VAL A 575 31.31 -2.25 -26.61
N LEU A 576 31.14 -2.96 -27.71
CA LEU A 576 32.15 -3.90 -28.21
C LEU A 576 33.42 -3.15 -28.64
N ASP A 577 33.29 -2.00 -29.28
CA ASP A 577 34.42 -1.17 -29.73
C ASP A 577 35.20 -0.62 -28.52
N ALA A 578 34.48 -0.18 -27.47
CA ALA A 578 35.10 0.30 -26.23
C ALA A 578 35.82 -0.83 -25.48
N LEU A 579 35.19 -2.00 -25.35
CA LEU A 579 35.83 -3.18 -24.74
C LEU A 579 37.07 -3.64 -25.52
N ALA A 580 36.98 -3.65 -26.85
CA ALA A 580 38.11 -3.99 -27.70
C ALA A 580 39.28 -3.02 -27.55
N ALA A 581 39.01 -1.71 -27.51
CA ALA A 581 40.03 -0.69 -27.31
C ALA A 581 40.72 -0.79 -25.94
N LEU A 582 39.93 -1.00 -24.86
CA LEU A 582 40.47 -1.16 -23.50
C LEU A 582 41.26 -2.44 -23.34
N SER A 583 40.77 -3.59 -23.85
CA SER A 583 41.45 -4.89 -23.74
C SER A 583 42.68 -5.05 -24.62
N ALA A 584 42.82 -4.25 -25.68
CA ALA A 584 43.99 -4.23 -26.52
C ALA A 584 45.24 -3.67 -25.82
N HIS A 585 45.07 -2.86 -24.75
CA HIS A 585 46.21 -2.26 -24.05
C HIS A 585 46.82 -3.24 -23.06
N PRO A 586 48.18 -3.43 -23.04
CA PRO A 586 48.83 -4.40 -22.17
C PRO A 586 48.65 -4.15 -20.69
N SER A 587 48.49 -2.88 -20.26
CA SER A 587 48.34 -2.48 -18.87
C SER A 587 46.88 -2.40 -18.40
N CYS A 588 45.92 -2.87 -19.25
CA CYS A 588 44.50 -2.87 -18.92
C CYS A 588 43.93 -4.28 -19.10
N ASP A 589 43.53 -4.89 -18.02
CA ASP A 589 42.86 -6.18 -18.00
C ASP A 589 41.36 -5.96 -17.84
N VAL A 590 40.57 -6.46 -18.79
CA VAL A 590 39.10 -6.38 -18.78
C VAL A 590 38.52 -7.77 -18.67
N MET A 591 37.66 -8.01 -17.70
CA MET A 591 36.96 -9.28 -17.54
C MET A 591 35.44 -9.05 -17.47
N ILE A 592 34.72 -9.75 -18.36
CA ILE A 592 33.26 -9.84 -18.32
C ILE A 592 32.87 -11.04 -17.44
N MET A 593 32.02 -10.83 -16.44
CA MET A 593 31.52 -11.86 -15.57
C MET A 593 30.01 -12.02 -15.75
N SER A 594 29.55 -13.20 -16.14
CA SER A 594 28.14 -13.46 -16.42
C SER A 594 27.63 -14.75 -15.76
N GLY A 595 26.35 -14.75 -15.38
CA GLY A 595 25.64 -15.96 -14.96
C GLY A 595 25.15 -16.84 -16.13
N LEU A 596 25.40 -16.41 -17.39
CA LEU A 596 24.99 -17.13 -18.59
C LEU A 596 25.97 -18.24 -18.95
N SER A 597 25.48 -19.19 -19.78
CA SER A 597 26.29 -20.30 -20.27
C SER A 597 27.40 -19.85 -21.26
N LYS A 598 28.42 -20.66 -21.36
CA LYS A 598 29.62 -20.44 -22.21
C LYS A 598 29.25 -20.08 -23.63
N ASP A 599 28.37 -20.86 -24.28
CA ASP A 599 27.97 -20.65 -25.66
C ASP A 599 27.38 -19.25 -25.92
N LYS A 600 26.58 -18.74 -24.96
CA LYS A 600 25.96 -17.42 -25.06
C LYS A 600 26.99 -16.29 -24.90
N VAL A 601 27.89 -16.44 -23.94
CA VAL A 601 28.95 -15.46 -23.69
C VAL A 601 29.99 -15.45 -24.83
N GLU A 602 30.33 -16.61 -25.36
CA GLU A 602 31.23 -16.70 -26.54
C GLU A 602 30.59 -16.12 -27.80
N ALA A 603 29.30 -16.34 -28.03
CA ALA A 603 28.60 -15.74 -29.16
C ALA A 603 28.60 -14.19 -29.08
N ALA A 604 28.49 -13.62 -27.87
CA ALA A 604 28.46 -12.18 -27.68
C ALA A 604 29.84 -11.51 -27.67
N PHE A 605 30.83 -12.10 -27.03
CA PHE A 605 32.14 -11.47 -26.75
C PHE A 605 33.33 -12.22 -27.36
N GLY A 606 33.13 -13.41 -27.90
CA GLY A 606 34.21 -14.26 -28.36
C GLY A 606 35.09 -13.64 -29.46
N ALA A 607 34.53 -12.72 -30.25
CA ALA A 607 35.22 -11.98 -31.30
C ALA A 607 36.06 -10.79 -30.78
N VAL A 608 35.94 -10.38 -29.52
CA VAL A 608 36.68 -9.25 -28.95
C VAL A 608 38.06 -9.69 -28.52
N PRO A 609 39.15 -9.20 -29.15
CA PRO A 609 40.51 -9.65 -28.86
C PRO A 609 40.97 -9.14 -27.49
N GLY A 610 41.71 -9.98 -26.75
CA GLY A 610 42.31 -9.61 -25.49
C GLY A 610 41.36 -9.53 -24.31
N LEU A 611 40.06 -9.82 -24.48
CA LEU A 611 39.05 -9.80 -23.42
C LEU A 611 39.06 -11.09 -22.60
N SER A 612 39.06 -10.98 -21.30
CA SER A 612 38.89 -12.10 -20.38
C SER A 612 37.39 -12.34 -20.10
N LEU A 613 36.99 -13.60 -20.03
CA LEU A 613 35.60 -13.98 -19.86
C LEU A 613 35.45 -14.94 -18.66
N ALA A 614 34.41 -14.76 -17.84
CA ALA A 614 33.99 -15.68 -16.80
C ALA A 614 32.50 -15.99 -16.98
N VAL A 615 32.15 -17.26 -17.06
CA VAL A 615 30.81 -17.75 -17.31
C VAL A 615 30.25 -18.50 -16.12
N GLU A 616 28.92 -18.60 -16.03
CA GLU A 616 28.22 -19.25 -14.90
C GLU A 616 28.78 -18.85 -13.54
N HIS A 617 28.88 -17.53 -13.32
CA HIS A 617 29.37 -16.91 -12.08
C HIS A 617 30.83 -17.24 -11.73
N GLY A 618 31.65 -17.61 -12.72
CA GLY A 618 33.08 -17.98 -12.55
C GLY A 618 33.34 -19.48 -12.49
N PHE A 619 32.38 -20.31 -12.90
CA PHE A 619 32.58 -21.77 -13.04
C PHE A 619 33.64 -22.11 -14.08
N GLU A 620 33.62 -21.44 -15.24
CA GLU A 620 34.69 -21.47 -16.22
C GLU A 620 35.14 -20.04 -16.52
N TYR A 621 36.41 -19.89 -16.77
CA TYR A 621 36.98 -18.62 -17.18
C TYR A 621 38.05 -18.79 -18.29
N ARG A 622 38.21 -17.74 -19.06
CA ARG A 622 39.23 -17.63 -20.13
C ARG A 622 39.92 -16.29 -19.98
N LEU A 623 41.24 -16.31 -19.78
CA LEU A 623 42.06 -15.10 -19.74
C LEU A 623 42.48 -14.68 -21.13
N ARG A 624 42.19 -13.43 -21.51
CA ARG A 624 42.55 -12.87 -22.84
C ARG A 624 42.21 -13.83 -23.99
N SER A 625 43.20 -14.39 -24.67
CA SER A 625 43.05 -15.33 -25.77
C SER A 625 43.45 -16.77 -25.41
N GLY A 626 43.48 -17.09 -24.10
CA GLY A 626 43.90 -18.42 -23.61
C GLY A 626 42.81 -19.50 -23.74
N GLU A 627 43.08 -20.65 -23.18
CA GLU A 627 42.13 -21.76 -23.08
C GLU A 627 41.16 -21.55 -21.90
N TRP A 628 39.97 -22.16 -22.01
CA TRP A 628 39.01 -22.20 -20.92
C TRP A 628 39.54 -23.07 -19.78
N ARG A 629 39.39 -22.54 -18.54
CA ARG A 629 39.87 -23.20 -17.32
C ARG A 629 38.76 -23.22 -16.28
N GLN A 630 38.77 -24.24 -15.44
CA GLN A 630 37.89 -24.32 -14.27
C GLN A 630 38.74 -24.05 -13.02
N PRO A 631 38.30 -23.09 -12.15
CA PRO A 631 39.04 -22.79 -10.92
C PRO A 631 38.95 -23.91 -9.89
N LEU A 632 37.88 -24.70 -9.91
CA LEU A 632 37.63 -25.81 -9.00
C LEU A 632 37.19 -27.05 -9.78
N LYS A 633 37.83 -28.19 -9.46
CA LYS A 633 37.24 -29.50 -9.80
C LYS A 633 36.27 -29.88 -8.70
N ALA A 634 35.00 -29.50 -8.87
CA ALA A 634 33.95 -29.75 -7.89
C ALA A 634 33.54 -31.25 -7.89
N ASP A 635 33.26 -31.78 -6.70
CA ASP A 635 32.57 -33.07 -6.56
C ASP A 635 31.13 -32.89 -7.02
N ASP A 636 30.70 -33.71 -7.98
CA ASP A 636 29.38 -33.62 -8.63
C ASP A 636 28.32 -34.54 -7.98
N GLN A 637 28.65 -35.25 -6.90
CA GLN A 637 27.69 -36.18 -6.25
C GLN A 637 26.41 -35.49 -5.78
N TRP A 638 26.51 -34.28 -5.27
CA TRP A 638 25.37 -33.50 -4.82
C TRP A 638 24.35 -33.17 -5.95
N ARG A 639 24.82 -33.12 -7.19
CA ARG A 639 23.99 -32.74 -8.34
C ARG A 639 22.88 -33.75 -8.62
N SER A 640 23.23 -35.04 -8.57
CA SER A 640 22.22 -36.11 -8.77
C SER A 640 21.15 -36.12 -7.68
N ILE A 641 21.56 -35.81 -6.47
CA ILE A 641 20.65 -35.68 -5.31
C ILE A 641 19.73 -34.46 -5.48
N ALA A 642 20.32 -33.29 -5.75
CA ALA A 642 19.55 -32.06 -5.96
C ALA A 642 18.57 -32.19 -7.11
N HIS A 643 19.03 -32.76 -8.25
CA HIS A 643 18.18 -32.98 -9.41
C HIS A 643 16.98 -33.90 -9.09
N SER A 644 17.20 -34.98 -8.34
CA SER A 644 16.14 -35.92 -7.98
C SER A 644 15.08 -35.26 -7.09
N VAL A 645 15.52 -34.46 -6.11
CA VAL A 645 14.62 -33.70 -5.22
C VAL A 645 13.86 -32.63 -6.02
N MET A 646 14.55 -31.82 -6.83
CA MET A 646 13.92 -30.78 -7.64
C MET A 646 12.93 -31.35 -8.66
N SER A 647 13.26 -32.49 -9.30
CA SER A 647 12.37 -33.16 -10.24
C SER A 647 11.09 -33.67 -9.58
N MET A 648 11.16 -34.17 -8.33
CA MET A 648 9.99 -34.57 -7.55
C MET A 648 9.06 -33.37 -7.33
N TYR A 649 9.59 -32.21 -7.00
CA TYR A 649 8.78 -31.00 -6.85
C TYR A 649 8.23 -30.48 -8.17
N ALA A 650 9.00 -30.55 -9.27
CA ALA A 650 8.54 -30.14 -10.60
C ALA A 650 7.35 -30.99 -11.09
N THR A 651 7.31 -32.30 -10.79
CA THR A 651 6.15 -33.15 -11.14
C THR A 651 4.88 -32.77 -10.42
N ARG A 652 4.98 -32.14 -9.25
CA ARG A 652 3.84 -31.70 -8.43
C ARG A 652 3.39 -30.28 -8.71
N THR A 653 4.22 -29.49 -9.38
CA THR A 653 3.99 -28.05 -9.63
C THR A 653 3.83 -27.82 -11.11
N HIS A 654 2.59 -27.71 -11.59
CA HIS A 654 2.32 -27.44 -13.00
C HIS A 654 2.98 -26.13 -13.46
N GLY A 655 3.71 -26.18 -14.59
CA GLY A 655 4.46 -25.06 -15.11
C GLY A 655 5.90 -24.93 -14.56
N ALA A 656 6.28 -25.74 -13.56
CA ALA A 656 7.65 -25.76 -13.07
C ALA A 656 8.50 -26.81 -13.83
N PHE A 657 9.79 -26.51 -13.99
CA PHE A 657 10.75 -27.43 -14.63
C PHE A 657 12.14 -27.32 -13.99
N VAL A 658 12.96 -28.35 -14.20
CA VAL A 658 14.33 -28.38 -13.72
C VAL A 658 15.30 -28.17 -14.87
N GLN A 659 16.22 -27.22 -14.73
CA GLN A 659 17.29 -26.96 -15.69
C GLN A 659 18.65 -27.29 -15.09
N GLN A 660 19.45 -28.06 -15.75
CA GLN A 660 20.84 -28.30 -15.39
C GLN A 660 21.76 -27.33 -16.13
N LYS A 661 22.61 -26.62 -15.40
CA LYS A 661 23.72 -25.82 -15.92
C LYS A 661 25.05 -26.51 -15.60
N GLY A 662 26.16 -26.05 -16.16
CA GLY A 662 27.49 -26.54 -15.83
C GLY A 662 27.81 -26.43 -14.33
N SER A 663 27.48 -25.31 -13.71
CA SER A 663 27.80 -24.97 -12.32
C SER A 663 26.68 -25.23 -11.31
N SER A 664 25.41 -25.31 -11.76
CA SER A 664 24.24 -25.30 -10.86
C SER A 664 23.09 -26.12 -11.39
N ILE A 665 22.13 -26.40 -10.54
CA ILE A 665 20.82 -26.95 -10.89
C ILE A 665 19.76 -25.94 -10.46
N LEU A 666 18.87 -25.63 -11.39
CA LEU A 666 17.82 -24.65 -11.24
C LEU A 666 16.44 -25.29 -11.28
N TYR A 667 15.61 -25.03 -10.31
CA TYR A 667 14.18 -25.30 -10.35
C TYR A 667 13.46 -23.99 -10.67
N ASP A 668 12.86 -23.90 -11.86
CA ASP A 668 12.13 -22.74 -12.33
C ASP A 668 10.65 -22.97 -12.17
N PHE A 669 9.94 -22.04 -11.51
CA PHE A 669 8.49 -22.08 -11.28
C PHE A 669 7.78 -20.80 -11.76
N THR A 670 8.42 -20.05 -12.67
CA THR A 670 7.91 -18.75 -13.18
C THR A 670 6.54 -18.91 -13.86
N ASP A 671 6.33 -20.01 -14.58
CA ASP A 671 5.08 -20.30 -15.29
C ASP A 671 4.05 -21.10 -14.46
N SER A 672 4.31 -21.31 -13.17
CA SER A 672 3.40 -22.02 -12.26
C SER A 672 2.39 -21.07 -11.61
N ASP A 673 1.35 -21.64 -10.98
CA ASP A 673 0.47 -20.86 -10.11
C ASP A 673 1.31 -20.10 -9.06
N PRO A 674 1.19 -18.76 -8.96
CA PRO A 674 2.10 -17.96 -8.13
C PRO A 674 2.08 -18.32 -6.64
N GLU A 675 0.94 -18.75 -6.11
CA GLU A 675 0.81 -19.10 -4.70
C GLU A 675 1.37 -20.51 -4.44
N PHE A 676 0.98 -21.47 -5.27
CA PHE A 676 1.45 -22.83 -5.14
C PHE A 676 2.94 -22.95 -5.46
N GLY A 677 3.41 -22.25 -6.50
CA GLY A 677 4.83 -22.20 -6.85
C GLY A 677 5.69 -21.61 -5.74
N ALA A 678 5.23 -20.53 -5.11
CA ALA A 678 5.94 -19.91 -3.98
C ALA A 678 5.94 -20.83 -2.74
N MET A 679 4.85 -21.54 -2.44
CA MET A 679 4.80 -22.51 -1.35
C MET A 679 5.72 -23.69 -1.62
N SER A 680 5.62 -24.27 -2.81
CA SER A 680 6.44 -25.41 -3.27
C SER A 680 7.94 -25.07 -3.26
N SER A 681 8.30 -23.85 -3.67
CA SER A 681 9.70 -23.39 -3.66
C SER A 681 10.29 -23.27 -2.26
N LYS A 682 9.50 -22.83 -1.25
CA LYS A 682 9.93 -22.78 0.16
C LYS A 682 10.15 -24.16 0.74
N GLU A 683 9.23 -25.10 0.49
CA GLU A 683 9.39 -26.48 0.92
C GLU A 683 10.61 -27.13 0.24
N LEU A 684 10.78 -26.92 -1.07
CA LEU A 684 11.95 -27.38 -1.81
C LEU A 684 13.24 -26.81 -1.24
N GLN A 685 13.29 -25.51 -0.93
CA GLN A 685 14.46 -24.88 -0.33
C GLN A 685 14.85 -25.54 0.99
N MET A 686 13.88 -25.74 1.90
CA MET A 686 14.13 -26.42 3.18
C MET A 686 14.59 -27.86 2.99
N SER A 687 13.97 -28.59 2.06
CA SER A 687 14.36 -29.96 1.73
C SER A 687 15.78 -30.03 1.19
N LEU A 688 16.14 -29.16 0.24
CA LEU A 688 17.49 -29.10 -0.32
C LEU A 688 18.54 -28.68 0.72
N GLN A 689 18.24 -27.70 1.55
CA GLN A 689 19.15 -27.28 2.64
C GLN A 689 19.43 -28.43 3.62
N HIS A 690 18.41 -29.25 3.91
CA HIS A 690 18.58 -30.41 4.79
C HIS A 690 19.36 -31.54 4.12
N VAL A 691 19.00 -31.90 2.90
CA VAL A 691 19.61 -33.04 2.19
C VAL A 691 21.05 -32.74 1.74
N LEU A 692 21.33 -31.45 1.43
CA LEU A 692 22.66 -31.02 0.96
C LEU A 692 23.53 -30.42 2.08
N ALA A 693 23.14 -30.54 3.35
CA ALA A 693 23.85 -29.94 4.47
C ALA A 693 25.33 -30.34 4.59
N ASP A 694 25.68 -31.56 4.22
CA ASP A 694 27.05 -32.10 4.29
C ASP A 694 27.87 -31.80 3.03
N PHE A 695 27.28 -31.18 2.01
CA PHE A 695 27.96 -30.80 0.76
C PHE A 695 28.33 -29.32 0.77
N PRO A 696 29.38 -28.92 0.07
CA PRO A 696 29.76 -27.51 -0.08
C PRO A 696 28.83 -26.79 -1.06
N VAL A 697 27.53 -26.85 -0.85
CA VAL A 697 26.47 -26.33 -1.69
C VAL A 697 25.69 -25.25 -0.98
N VAL A 698 25.31 -24.21 -1.71
CA VAL A 698 24.39 -23.16 -1.26
C VAL A 698 23.11 -23.23 -2.08
N VAL A 699 21.96 -23.20 -1.39
CA VAL A 699 20.65 -23.09 -2.01
C VAL A 699 20.22 -21.66 -1.99
N ARG A 700 20.05 -21.07 -3.16
CA ARG A 700 19.63 -19.68 -3.37
C ARG A 700 18.21 -19.66 -3.91
N THR A 701 17.46 -18.67 -3.51
CA THR A 701 16.12 -18.40 -4.04
C THR A 701 16.12 -17.06 -4.74
N GLY A 702 15.53 -17.03 -5.93
CA GLY A 702 15.32 -15.83 -6.69
C GLY A 702 13.85 -15.66 -7.06
N LYS A 703 13.55 -14.66 -7.85
CA LYS A 703 12.18 -14.37 -8.27
C LYS A 703 11.76 -15.39 -9.35
N GLY A 704 11.02 -16.44 -8.91
CA GLY A 704 10.53 -17.51 -9.78
C GLY A 704 11.46 -18.73 -9.88
N TYR A 705 12.56 -18.81 -9.11
CA TYR A 705 13.45 -19.98 -9.15
C TYR A 705 14.09 -20.30 -7.80
N VAL A 706 14.52 -21.56 -7.67
CA VAL A 706 15.40 -22.07 -6.60
C VAL A 706 16.63 -22.67 -7.28
N GLU A 707 17.82 -22.26 -6.86
CA GLU A 707 19.10 -22.71 -7.45
C GLU A 707 19.98 -23.36 -6.39
N ALA A 708 20.53 -24.52 -6.69
CA ALA A 708 21.58 -25.17 -5.90
C ALA A 708 22.92 -25.05 -6.66
N CYS A 709 23.94 -24.47 -6.03
CA CYS A 709 25.26 -24.26 -6.62
C CYS A 709 26.38 -24.45 -5.57
N HIS A 710 27.60 -24.72 -6.03
CA HIS A 710 28.75 -24.83 -5.14
C HIS A 710 29.06 -23.47 -4.49
N LYS A 711 29.35 -23.45 -3.18
CA LYS A 711 29.53 -22.22 -2.39
C LYS A 711 30.70 -21.36 -2.86
N ASP A 712 31.77 -22.00 -3.37
CA ASP A 712 32.99 -21.33 -3.81
C ASP A 712 32.94 -20.90 -5.29
N ILE A 713 31.83 -21.21 -6.00
CA ILE A 713 31.58 -20.72 -7.35
C ILE A 713 30.67 -19.51 -7.24
N ASN A 714 31.26 -18.34 -7.30
CA ASN A 714 30.55 -17.07 -7.26
C ASN A 714 31.43 -15.95 -7.84
N LYS A 715 30.82 -14.85 -8.28
CA LYS A 715 31.52 -13.72 -8.89
C LYS A 715 32.59 -13.09 -7.97
N GLY A 716 32.38 -13.10 -6.64
CA GLY A 716 33.37 -12.59 -5.68
C GLY A 716 34.63 -13.45 -5.59
N ALA A 717 34.48 -14.78 -5.58
CA ALA A 717 35.61 -15.71 -5.65
C ALA A 717 36.39 -15.53 -6.95
N MET A 718 35.70 -15.36 -8.08
CA MET A 718 36.31 -15.11 -9.39
C MET A 718 37.05 -13.77 -9.44
N ALA A 719 36.49 -12.71 -8.89
CA ALA A 719 37.15 -11.40 -8.78
C ALA A 719 38.44 -11.48 -7.96
N SER A 720 38.40 -12.24 -6.85
CA SER A 720 39.58 -12.49 -6.01
C SER A 720 40.66 -13.30 -6.74
N LEU A 721 40.26 -14.36 -7.43
CA LEU A 721 41.15 -15.20 -8.22
C LEU A 721 41.81 -14.39 -9.36
N MET A 722 41.04 -13.54 -10.04
CA MET A 722 41.59 -12.70 -11.11
C MET A 722 42.68 -11.77 -10.60
N LEU A 723 42.46 -11.11 -9.43
CA LEU A 723 43.51 -10.30 -8.80
C LEU A 723 44.76 -11.10 -8.47
N ASP A 724 44.59 -12.26 -7.83
CA ASP A 724 45.70 -13.13 -7.46
C ASP A 724 46.50 -13.61 -8.68
N LEU A 725 45.81 -13.93 -9.81
CA LEU A 725 46.46 -14.33 -11.06
C LEU A 725 47.25 -13.18 -11.68
N LEU A 726 46.69 -11.96 -11.69
CA LEU A 726 47.35 -10.78 -12.25
C LEU A 726 48.57 -10.37 -11.42
N GLU A 727 48.51 -10.51 -10.08
CA GLU A 727 49.67 -10.25 -9.23
C GLU A 727 50.80 -11.30 -9.37
N ALA A 728 50.41 -12.57 -9.59
CA ALA A 728 51.36 -13.66 -9.79
C ALA A 728 52.08 -13.62 -11.17
N ASP A 729 51.47 -12.98 -12.18
CA ASP A 729 52.02 -12.92 -13.57
C ASP A 729 53.26 -11.99 -13.71
N GLY A 730 53.75 -11.37 -12.61
CA GLY A 730 54.94 -10.53 -12.57
C GLY A 730 54.81 -9.16 -13.23
N GLY A 731 53.64 -8.79 -13.72
CA GLY A 731 53.37 -7.50 -14.37
C GLY A 731 53.18 -6.29 -13.45
N GLY A 732 53.49 -6.43 -12.15
CA GLY A 732 53.29 -5.40 -11.14
C GLY A 732 51.93 -5.45 -10.43
N LYS A 733 51.76 -4.72 -9.35
CA LYS A 733 50.50 -4.62 -8.59
C LYS A 733 49.47 -3.88 -9.41
N VAL A 734 48.20 -4.33 -9.32
CA VAL A 734 47.07 -3.60 -9.87
C VAL A 734 46.79 -2.37 -8.98
N ASP A 735 46.84 -1.19 -9.58
CA ASP A 735 46.70 0.09 -8.87
C ASP A 735 45.38 0.84 -9.20
N PHE A 736 44.60 0.33 -10.14
CA PHE A 736 43.22 0.80 -10.43
C PHE A 736 42.27 -0.38 -10.63
N ILE A 737 41.13 -0.40 -9.93
CA ILE A 737 40.10 -1.41 -10.08
C ILE A 737 38.75 -0.71 -10.26
N LEU A 738 38.05 -0.98 -11.37
CA LEU A 738 36.65 -0.60 -11.58
C LEU A 738 35.80 -1.87 -11.62
N CYS A 739 34.81 -1.97 -10.74
CA CYS A 739 33.90 -3.09 -10.68
C CYS A 739 32.45 -2.58 -10.78
N ALA A 740 31.72 -3.03 -11.79
CA ALA A 740 30.33 -2.62 -12.03
C ALA A 740 29.41 -3.84 -12.17
N GLY A 741 28.21 -3.76 -11.56
CA GLY A 741 27.19 -4.80 -11.60
C GLY A 741 25.81 -4.30 -11.16
N ASP A 742 24.74 -5.05 -11.50
CA ASP A 742 23.36 -4.63 -11.25
C ASP A 742 22.53 -5.59 -10.40
N ASP A 743 23.03 -6.76 -10.04
CA ASP A 743 22.24 -7.76 -9.32
C ASP A 743 22.83 -8.20 -7.96
N SER A 744 22.14 -9.06 -7.24
CA SER A 744 22.58 -9.56 -5.94
C SER A 744 23.82 -10.44 -6.00
N THR A 745 24.17 -10.99 -7.16
CA THR A 745 25.39 -11.80 -7.34
C THR A 745 26.63 -10.92 -7.44
N ASP A 746 26.47 -9.66 -7.84
CA ASP A 746 27.54 -8.66 -7.94
C ASP A 746 27.95 -8.10 -6.57
N GLU A 747 27.02 -8.11 -5.61
CA GLU A 747 27.32 -7.71 -4.24
C GLU A 747 28.50 -8.52 -3.64
N LEU A 748 28.65 -9.78 -4.07
CA LEU A 748 29.77 -10.62 -3.68
C LEU A 748 31.10 -10.14 -4.28
N MET A 749 31.07 -9.52 -5.47
CA MET A 749 32.27 -8.90 -6.06
C MET A 749 32.69 -7.67 -5.24
N PHE A 750 31.73 -6.81 -4.92
CA PHE A 750 31.98 -5.60 -4.14
C PHE A 750 32.55 -5.94 -2.77
N SER A 751 31.91 -6.86 -2.06
CA SER A 751 32.38 -7.32 -0.74
C SER A 751 33.78 -7.95 -0.79
N ALA A 752 34.07 -8.76 -1.82
CA ALA A 752 35.38 -9.39 -2.00
C ALA A 752 36.50 -8.37 -2.27
N LEU A 753 36.22 -7.35 -3.10
CA LEU A 753 37.15 -6.25 -3.37
C LEU A 753 37.38 -5.37 -2.17
N HIS A 754 36.36 -5.06 -1.38
CA HIS A 754 36.48 -4.30 -0.14
C HIS A 754 37.33 -5.05 0.91
N ALA A 755 37.16 -6.37 1.02
CA ALA A 755 37.99 -7.19 1.92
C ALA A 755 39.48 -7.21 1.53
N LYS A 756 39.81 -7.02 0.25
CA LYS A 756 41.21 -6.93 -0.26
C LYS A 756 41.75 -5.50 -0.26
N ARG A 757 40.94 -4.46 -0.18
CA ARG A 757 41.34 -3.03 -0.22
C ARG A 757 42.42 -2.66 0.81
N GLY A 758 42.36 -3.24 2.00
CA GLY A 758 43.35 -2.99 3.03
C GLY A 758 44.73 -3.65 2.77
N LYS A 759 44.83 -4.48 1.74
CA LYS A 759 46.05 -5.21 1.34
C LYS A 759 46.67 -4.68 0.04
N THR A 760 45.94 -3.89 -0.71
CA THR A 760 46.34 -3.30 -2.02
C THR A 760 46.28 -1.78 -1.93
N ASP A 761 47.31 -1.10 -2.47
CA ASP A 761 47.34 0.37 -2.59
C ASP A 761 46.48 0.87 -3.77
N ALA A 762 45.59 0.03 -4.30
CA ALA A 762 44.80 0.31 -5.48
C ALA A 762 43.62 1.25 -5.20
N GLY A 763 43.35 2.14 -6.14
CA GLY A 763 42.10 2.88 -6.19
C GLY A 763 40.96 1.94 -6.63
N VAL A 764 40.11 1.50 -5.67
CA VAL A 764 39.00 0.59 -5.92
C VAL A 764 37.70 1.39 -6.08
N PHE A 765 37.05 1.27 -7.22
CA PHE A 765 35.77 1.89 -7.56
C PHE A 765 34.72 0.79 -7.75
N THR A 766 33.88 0.57 -6.73
CA THR A 766 32.74 -0.35 -6.83
C THR A 766 31.48 0.44 -7.16
N VAL A 767 30.79 0.00 -8.19
CA VAL A 767 29.68 0.74 -8.79
C VAL A 767 28.50 -0.20 -8.99
N THR A 768 27.36 0.10 -8.37
CA THR A 768 26.10 -0.56 -8.70
C THR A 768 25.36 0.20 -9.79
N VAL A 769 24.71 -0.54 -10.68
CA VAL A 769 23.84 0.05 -11.71
C VAL A 769 22.42 0.07 -11.23
N GLY A 770 21.84 1.28 -11.19
CA GLY A 770 20.56 1.55 -10.58
C GLY A 770 20.68 1.99 -9.11
N ARG A 771 19.82 2.91 -8.70
CA ARG A 771 19.80 3.44 -7.33
C ARG A 771 19.11 2.44 -6.40
N LYS A 772 19.86 1.56 -5.78
CA LYS A 772 19.37 0.52 -4.86
C LYS A 772 20.36 0.33 -3.72
N PRO A 773 19.94 -0.21 -2.55
CA PRO A 773 20.86 -0.61 -1.52
C PRO A 773 21.91 -1.59 -2.07
N SER A 774 23.18 -1.33 -1.81
CA SER A 774 24.29 -2.10 -2.35
C SER A 774 25.52 -1.98 -1.44
N GLU A 775 26.37 -3.01 -1.45
CA GLU A 775 27.73 -2.97 -0.87
C GLU A 775 28.69 -2.13 -1.72
N ALA A 776 28.28 -1.69 -2.92
CA ALA A 776 29.06 -0.75 -3.74
C ALA A 776 29.14 0.64 -3.08
N GLU A 777 30.26 1.33 -3.24
CA GLU A 777 30.44 2.70 -2.71
C GLU A 777 29.78 3.77 -3.59
N ARG A 778 29.55 3.46 -4.86
CA ARG A 778 29.03 4.39 -5.87
C ARG A 778 27.92 3.77 -6.69
N TYR A 779 27.13 4.62 -7.36
CA TYR A 779 26.12 4.16 -8.30
C TYR A 779 26.18 4.92 -9.62
N LEU A 780 25.68 4.29 -10.66
CA LEU A 780 25.28 4.88 -11.94
C LEU A 780 23.79 4.60 -12.15
N ASP A 781 23.09 5.51 -12.83
CA ASP A 781 21.62 5.43 -12.91
C ASP A 781 21.16 4.28 -13.82
N ASP A 782 21.85 4.04 -14.93
CA ASP A 782 21.53 2.94 -15.86
C ASP A 782 22.79 2.43 -16.59
N TYR A 783 22.60 1.35 -17.37
CA TYR A 783 23.68 0.75 -18.17
C TYR A 783 24.27 1.71 -19.21
N ARG A 784 23.54 2.75 -19.66
CA ARG A 784 24.01 3.73 -20.65
C ARG A 784 25.10 4.62 -20.06
N GLU A 785 24.99 4.95 -18.79
CA GLU A 785 26.04 5.69 -18.10
C GLU A 785 27.30 4.86 -17.94
N VAL A 786 27.19 3.52 -17.73
CA VAL A 786 28.35 2.62 -17.72
C VAL A 786 29.01 2.63 -19.09
N VAL A 787 28.25 2.52 -20.17
CA VAL A 787 28.77 2.56 -21.55
C VAL A 787 29.46 3.89 -21.83
N SER A 788 28.84 5.02 -21.47
CA SER A 788 29.43 6.35 -21.63
C SER A 788 30.73 6.50 -20.84
N LEU A 789 30.81 5.92 -19.65
CA LEU A 789 32.05 5.89 -18.86
C LEU A 789 33.16 5.12 -19.57
N LEU A 790 32.85 3.94 -20.12
CA LEU A 790 33.83 3.13 -20.88
C LEU A 790 34.31 3.83 -22.15
N GLU A 791 33.42 4.47 -22.91
CA GLU A 791 33.75 5.29 -24.09
C GLU A 791 34.67 6.46 -23.68
N LEU A 792 34.39 7.11 -22.56
CA LEU A 792 35.21 8.20 -22.06
C LEU A 792 36.60 7.73 -21.64
N LEU A 793 36.71 6.58 -20.93
CA LEU A 793 37.99 5.97 -20.59
C LEU A 793 38.83 5.62 -21.84
N CYS A 794 38.18 5.17 -22.91
CA CYS A 794 38.83 4.92 -24.20
C CYS A 794 39.33 6.20 -24.87
N SER A 795 38.53 7.26 -24.86
CA SER A 795 38.87 8.52 -25.57
C SER A 795 40.06 9.26 -24.98
N ILE A 796 40.30 9.11 -23.68
CA ILE A 796 41.33 9.84 -22.94
C ILE A 796 42.72 9.21 -23.13
N GLY A 797 42.75 7.94 -23.46
CA GLY A 797 44.02 7.23 -23.75
C GLY A 797 44.86 6.91 -22.50
N PHE A 798 45.85 6.05 -22.69
CA PHE A 798 46.76 5.60 -21.62
C PHE A 798 48.01 6.51 -21.60
N ARG A 799 48.33 7.10 -20.44
CA ARG A 799 49.60 7.80 -20.26
C ARG A 799 50.77 6.80 -20.20
N ALA A 800 51.85 7.11 -20.95
CA ALA A 800 53.07 6.31 -20.89
C ALA A 800 53.71 6.43 -19.49
N PRO A 801 54.15 5.35 -18.84
CA PRO A 801 54.85 5.40 -17.56
C PRO A 801 56.20 6.12 -17.75
N GLY A 802 56.35 7.31 -17.14
CA GLY A 802 57.67 7.99 -17.13
C GLY A 802 57.70 9.48 -17.42
N MET A 803 56.62 10.21 -17.68
CA MET A 803 56.66 11.66 -17.78
C MET A 803 56.36 12.31 -16.41
N ALA A 804 57.40 12.66 -15.70
CA ALA A 804 57.35 13.56 -14.55
C ALA A 804 56.84 14.95 -14.97
N LEU A 805 56.06 15.56 -14.11
CA LEU A 805 55.63 16.96 -14.20
C LEU A 805 56.86 17.88 -14.28
N GLY A 806 57.21 18.36 -15.49
CA GLY A 806 58.15 19.44 -15.66
C GLY A 806 57.57 20.72 -15.06
N THR A 807 58.18 21.21 -14.00
CA THR A 807 57.95 22.57 -13.50
C THR A 807 58.31 23.57 -14.57
N ALA A 808 57.31 24.25 -15.13
CA ALA A 808 57.54 25.36 -16.02
C ALA A 808 58.05 26.56 -15.19
N GLY A 809 59.33 26.77 -15.22
CA GLY A 809 60.00 27.99 -14.74
C GLY A 809 59.71 29.12 -15.67
N SER A 810 59.47 30.27 -15.04
CA SER A 810 59.29 31.58 -15.66
C SER A 810 60.53 32.00 -16.43
N GLU A 811 60.40 32.37 -17.70
CA GLU A 811 61.30 33.32 -18.35
C GLU A 811 60.52 34.28 -19.27
N THR A 812 60.69 35.53 -18.97
CA THR A 812 60.24 36.71 -19.67
C THR A 812 61.09 37.00 -20.91
N SER A 813 60.47 37.32 -22.02
CA SER A 813 60.79 38.47 -22.88
C SER A 813 60.11 38.43 -24.25
N GLY A 814 59.36 39.41 -24.54
CA GLY A 814 59.50 40.38 -25.55
C GLY A 814 58.89 40.17 -26.97
N ALA A 815 57.95 41.03 -27.26
CA ALA A 815 57.59 41.64 -28.53
C ALA A 815 56.85 40.86 -29.65
N GLY A 816 55.59 41.30 -29.88
CA GLY A 816 55.20 41.70 -31.24
C GLY A 816 54.13 40.91 -31.96
N GLY A 817 52.92 41.48 -31.99
CA GLY A 817 52.15 41.43 -33.22
C GLY A 817 50.95 40.49 -33.36
N GLY A 818 49.79 40.96 -33.07
CA GLY A 818 48.65 40.94 -33.98
C GLY A 818 47.80 39.66 -34.08
N GLY A 819 46.57 39.77 -33.60
CA GLY A 819 45.52 39.14 -34.35
C GLY A 819 44.59 38.19 -33.62
N MET A 820 43.47 38.70 -33.26
CA MET A 820 42.14 38.04 -33.12
C MET A 820 41.98 36.85 -32.19
N GLY A 821 41.59 37.17 -30.99
CA GLY A 821 41.01 36.23 -30.03
C GLY A 821 39.58 35.85 -30.39
N ARG A 822 39.32 34.60 -30.40
CA ARG A 822 37.97 34.02 -30.22
C ARG A 822 37.89 33.31 -28.86
N LYS A 823 37.27 33.98 -27.92
CA LYS A 823 36.85 33.40 -26.64
C LYS A 823 35.70 32.42 -26.93
N MET A 824 35.91 31.16 -26.74
CA MET A 824 34.83 30.18 -26.52
C MET A 824 34.44 30.22 -25.05
N LYS A 825 33.31 30.86 -24.75
CA LYS A 825 32.57 30.65 -23.50
C LYS A 825 31.82 29.33 -23.60
N ALA A 826 32.11 28.38 -22.70
CA ALA A 826 31.27 27.23 -22.45
C ALA A 826 29.98 27.72 -21.80
N GLY A 827 28.88 27.67 -22.54
CA GLY A 827 27.53 27.88 -22.04
C GLY A 827 26.87 26.54 -21.71
N LEU A 828 26.68 26.27 -20.45
CA LEU A 828 25.72 25.27 -20.00
C LEU A 828 24.30 25.85 -20.25
N GLY A 829 23.72 25.49 -21.38
CA GLY A 829 22.33 25.74 -21.70
C GLY A 829 21.47 24.58 -21.27
N SER A 830 20.58 24.80 -20.35
CA SER A 830 19.46 23.92 -20.02
C SER A 830 18.58 23.71 -21.24
N MET A 831 18.56 22.53 -21.82
CA MET A 831 17.56 22.13 -22.81
C MET A 831 16.34 21.54 -22.05
N SER A 832 15.31 22.37 -21.89
CA SER A 832 13.95 21.89 -21.68
C SER A 832 13.42 21.36 -23.00
N ALA A 833 13.34 20.07 -23.16
CA ALA A 833 12.67 19.43 -24.29
C ALA A 833 11.16 19.41 -24.01
N SER A 834 10.43 20.20 -24.80
CA SER A 834 9.00 20.10 -25.00
C SER A 834 8.66 18.77 -25.65
N TYR A 835 7.94 17.91 -24.94
CA TYR A 835 7.29 16.73 -25.53
C TYR A 835 5.91 17.12 -26.03
N GLY A 836 5.79 17.21 -27.33
CA GLY A 836 4.52 17.20 -28.04
C GLY A 836 3.90 15.80 -28.06
N ASN A 837 2.59 15.81 -28.09
CA ASN A 837 1.65 14.71 -28.18
C ASN A 837 2.11 13.50 -29.02
N LEU A 838 2.03 12.33 -28.40
CA LEU A 838 1.82 11.04 -29.08
C LEU A 838 0.68 10.32 -28.33
N ALA A 839 -0.53 10.75 -28.66
CA ALA A 839 -1.74 9.96 -28.49
C ALA A 839 -2.15 9.57 -29.92
N GLU A 840 -1.82 8.34 -30.28
CA GLU A 840 -2.46 7.49 -31.31
C GLU A 840 -1.52 6.31 -31.56
N LEU A 841 -1.99 5.17 -31.11
CA LEU A 841 -1.81 3.81 -31.61
C LEU A 841 -1.68 2.76 -30.49
N GLY A 842 -2.75 1.95 -30.36
CA GLY A 842 -2.76 0.64 -29.73
C GLY A 842 -3.20 0.61 -28.28
#